data_f81bf2b124156ca36b6f855954df0140
#
_entry.id   f81bf2b124156ca36b6f855954df0140
#
_cell.length_a   1.000
_cell.length_b   1.000
_cell.length_c   1.000
_cell.angle_alpha   90.00
_cell.angle_beta   90.00
_cell.angle_gamma   90.00
#
_symmetry.space_group_name_H-M   'P 1'
#
loop_
_entity.id
_entity.type
_entity.pdbx_description
1 polymer ?
#
loop_
_entity_poly.entity_id
_entity_poly.type
_entity_poly.pdbx_seq_one_letter_code
_entity_poly.pdbx_strand_id
1 'polypeptide(L)'
;MEQPSSRLPFFTRIGTRVIYHLYITDTVVNYTGKARPAMAINGSIPAPVLTFTEGDSAEIYVHNLSMMETSIHWHGILLPNRYDGVSYLTTAPIEMGGTHYYTFPIKQNGTYWYHSHTMMQQQSGMYGAIVIHKKNEPRAKEHTLLLSDWTDENPEEVDRSLHNATDWYGIRKGSTQSYAEAIREGHFKTKIVNEWKRMNAMDVSDVYYDHFFSNGKPENHAMGFKAGDTVKLRVVNGSSSTYFWLNYGGGKITVVANDGKDVEPVVVDRLLIAVSETYDVLVVIPENKNYAFTATAEDRTKSTTLWLGMGEKVAADTMGRLKYFEGMKMMNDMMKMNGEMNDMGMKMSLQKMDMNTVMYPEAGGTKEIVTLNYAMLKSTEKTTLPDAPTKTFTFNLSGNMNRYVWTIDNKTVSEADKIMIKKGENVRIIVYNGTMMRHPMHLHGHFFRVLNGQGDYAPLKNVLDIMPMETDTLEFAATESGDWWFHCHILYHMMSGMGRLFSYEGSPVNPEIGDPVKALKKVYADDRKFHAMAKLGLESNGSDGELQFANTRWQLQAEWRIGLTKENGYETEIHAGRYLGKMQWLYAYAGFDIRHRKMEEPEKDLFGNINTKDDRKVFCIGAEYTLPMLVKAGARFDTDCKLRLQLGREDVPVSKRLRFNFMANTDKEYMVGFRYVVTKYISLSTHYDSDMGLGAGITITY
;
A
#
# COMPACT_ATOMS: atom_id res chain seq x y z
N MET A 1 -11.26 9.37 34.89
CA MET A 1 -12.59 9.46 34.30
C MET A 1 -13.33 8.18 34.65
N GLU A 2 -14.44 8.30 35.38
CA GLU A 2 -15.26 7.16 35.73
C GLU A 2 -15.85 6.52 34.48
N GLN A 3 -15.69 5.21 34.34
CA GLN A 3 -16.36 4.46 33.29
C GLN A 3 -17.87 4.58 33.46
N PRO A 4 -18.66 4.88 32.42
CA PRO A 4 -20.12 4.87 32.54
C PRO A 4 -20.58 3.46 32.93
N SER A 5 -21.30 3.37 33.98
CA SER A 5 -21.68 2.13 34.69
C SER A 5 -22.77 1.29 33.99
N SER A 6 -23.07 1.49 32.72
CA SER A 6 -23.96 0.61 31.95
C SER A 6 -23.68 0.70 30.42
N ARG A 7 -22.69 -0.06 29.93
CA ARG A 7 -22.61 -0.30 28.49
C ARG A 7 -23.83 -1.14 28.05
N LEU A 8 -24.50 -0.71 26.98
CA LEU A 8 -25.59 -1.49 26.38
C LEU A 8 -25.04 -2.83 25.87
N PRO A 9 -25.87 -3.88 25.76
CA PRO A 9 -25.43 -5.15 25.21
C PRO A 9 -24.82 -4.98 23.83
N PHE A 10 -23.71 -5.67 23.55
CA PHE A 10 -23.05 -5.64 22.24
C PHE A 10 -24.01 -5.97 21.09
N PHE A 11 -24.89 -6.94 21.31
CA PHE A 11 -25.79 -7.50 20.31
C PHE A 11 -27.20 -7.71 20.87
N THR A 12 -28.19 -7.29 20.10
CA THR A 12 -29.61 -7.57 20.36
C THR A 12 -30.34 -7.87 19.05
N ARG A 13 -31.15 -8.91 19.02
CA ARG A 13 -32.01 -9.24 17.86
C ARG A 13 -33.48 -9.19 18.26
N ILE A 14 -34.28 -8.45 17.53
CA ILE A 14 -35.75 -8.32 17.70
C ILE A 14 -36.39 -8.57 16.34
N GLY A 15 -36.81 -9.82 16.10
CA GLY A 15 -37.30 -10.23 14.78
C GLY A 15 -36.18 -10.09 13.72
N THR A 16 -36.42 -9.29 12.69
CA THR A 16 -35.43 -8.97 11.64
C THR A 16 -34.55 -7.79 11.98
N ARG A 17 -34.81 -7.05 13.07
CA ARG A 17 -33.95 -5.96 13.53
C ARG A 17 -32.75 -6.53 14.29
N VAL A 18 -31.57 -6.17 13.85
CA VAL A 18 -30.28 -6.59 14.43
C VAL A 18 -29.53 -5.34 14.89
N ILE A 19 -29.37 -5.22 16.19
CA ILE A 19 -28.83 -4.04 16.86
C ILE A 19 -27.42 -4.37 17.38
N TYR A 20 -26.43 -3.56 17.00
CA TYR A 20 -25.07 -3.62 17.52
C TYR A 20 -24.67 -2.32 18.20
N HIS A 21 -23.91 -2.42 19.29
CA HIS A 21 -23.21 -1.32 19.91
C HIS A 21 -21.70 -1.54 19.83
N LEU A 22 -21.02 -0.72 19.02
CA LEU A 22 -19.58 -0.78 18.80
C LEU A 22 -18.91 0.36 19.58
N TYR A 23 -18.06 0.03 20.53
CA TYR A 23 -17.33 0.99 21.35
C TYR A 23 -15.87 1.03 20.90
N ILE A 24 -15.46 2.13 20.29
CA ILE A 24 -14.08 2.36 19.85
C ILE A 24 -13.30 2.96 21.00
N THR A 25 -12.15 2.38 21.30
CA THR A 25 -11.30 2.82 22.42
C THR A 25 -9.83 2.76 22.03
N ASP A 26 -9.04 3.71 22.51
CA ASP A 26 -7.59 3.55 22.54
C ASP A 26 -7.22 2.44 23.51
N THR A 27 -6.22 1.65 23.17
CA THR A 27 -5.73 0.52 23.94
C THR A 27 -4.23 0.36 23.79
N VAL A 28 -3.66 -0.58 24.54
CA VAL A 28 -2.27 -0.97 24.42
C VAL A 28 -2.21 -2.48 24.22
N VAL A 29 -1.46 -2.90 23.20
CA VAL A 29 -1.22 -4.32 22.90
C VAL A 29 0.25 -4.66 23.05
N ASN A 30 0.54 -5.96 23.24
CA ASN A 30 1.90 -6.47 23.32
C ASN A 30 2.00 -7.79 22.52
N TYR A 31 2.26 -7.69 21.24
CA TYR A 31 2.40 -8.85 20.36
C TYR A 31 3.85 -9.31 20.17
N THR A 32 4.82 -8.41 20.39
CA THR A 32 6.24 -8.64 20.10
C THR A 32 7.14 -8.63 21.34
N GLY A 33 6.57 -8.51 22.53
CA GLY A 33 7.29 -8.24 23.78
C GLY A 33 7.40 -6.73 24.12
N LYS A 34 6.84 -5.86 23.27
CA LYS A 34 6.81 -4.41 23.46
C LYS A 34 5.37 -3.91 23.51
N ALA A 35 5.06 -3.10 24.52
CA ALA A 35 3.78 -2.43 24.61
C ALA A 35 3.66 -1.36 23.53
N ARG A 36 2.57 -1.40 22.73
CA ARG A 36 2.31 -0.46 21.64
C ARG A 36 0.89 0.08 21.70
N PRO A 37 0.70 1.39 21.41
CA PRO A 37 -0.63 1.95 21.23
C PRO A 37 -1.37 1.24 20.08
N ALA A 38 -2.66 1.04 20.28
CA ALA A 38 -3.55 0.45 19.29
C ALA A 38 -4.98 0.99 19.50
N MET A 39 -5.88 0.69 18.59
CA MET A 39 -7.30 0.99 18.71
C MET A 39 -8.10 -0.31 18.68
N ALA A 40 -9.06 -0.44 19.58
CA ALA A 40 -9.89 -1.64 19.67
C ALA A 40 -11.37 -1.30 19.54
N ILE A 41 -12.16 -2.23 19.00
CA ILE A 41 -13.63 -2.16 19.03
C ILE A 41 -14.13 -3.21 20.01
N ASN A 42 -14.90 -2.80 21.00
CA ASN A 42 -15.40 -3.63 22.09
C ASN A 42 -14.27 -4.39 22.82
N GLY A 43 -13.09 -3.77 22.90
CA GLY A 43 -11.92 -4.28 23.62
C GLY A 43 -11.16 -5.41 22.91
N SER A 44 -11.40 -5.66 21.62
CA SER A 44 -10.71 -6.71 20.87
C SER A 44 -10.10 -6.21 19.56
N ILE A 45 -9.00 -6.86 19.15
CA ILE A 45 -8.35 -6.76 17.83
C ILE A 45 -8.06 -8.19 17.36
N PRO A 46 -8.64 -8.63 16.21
CA PRO A 46 -9.65 -7.94 15.42
C PRO A 46 -10.93 -7.67 16.21
N ALA A 47 -11.71 -6.71 15.73
CA ALA A 47 -13.01 -6.37 16.27
C ALA A 47 -14.00 -7.56 16.15
N PRO A 48 -15.11 -7.58 16.93
CA PRO A 48 -16.07 -8.66 16.91
C PRO A 48 -16.65 -8.92 15.50
N VAL A 49 -16.93 -10.17 15.20
CA VAL A 49 -17.64 -10.55 13.97
C VAL A 49 -19.09 -10.10 14.06
N LEU A 50 -19.56 -9.30 13.11
CA LEU A 50 -20.97 -8.93 12.97
C LEU A 50 -21.70 -9.98 12.13
N THR A 51 -22.82 -10.51 12.65
CA THR A 51 -23.56 -11.59 11.99
C THR A 51 -24.97 -11.15 11.70
N PHE A 52 -25.36 -11.28 10.43
CA PHE A 52 -26.70 -10.98 9.94
C PHE A 52 -27.26 -12.16 9.14
N THR A 53 -28.55 -12.07 8.82
CA THR A 53 -29.21 -12.90 7.83
C THR A 53 -29.77 -12.01 6.73
N GLU A 54 -29.74 -12.46 5.50
CA GLU A 54 -30.34 -11.75 4.37
C GLU A 54 -31.82 -11.41 4.66
N GLY A 55 -32.20 -10.15 4.49
CA GLY A 55 -33.50 -9.62 4.86
C GLY A 55 -33.57 -9.00 6.27
N ASP A 56 -32.49 -9.03 7.04
CA ASP A 56 -32.40 -8.29 8.28
C ASP A 56 -32.35 -6.77 8.04
N SER A 57 -32.66 -6.01 9.08
CA SER A 57 -32.39 -4.57 9.18
C SER A 57 -31.28 -4.35 10.18
N ALA A 58 -30.15 -3.82 9.70
CA ALA A 58 -29.05 -3.44 10.57
C ALA A 58 -29.32 -2.12 11.27
N GLU A 59 -29.07 -2.06 12.56
CA GLU A 59 -29.05 -0.88 13.39
C GLU A 59 -27.76 -0.89 14.20
N ILE A 60 -26.80 -0.03 13.81
CA ILE A 60 -25.46 -0.07 14.39
C ILE A 60 -25.12 1.29 15.01
N TYR A 61 -24.89 1.29 16.31
CA TYR A 61 -24.44 2.46 17.05
C TYR A 61 -22.93 2.36 17.25
N VAL A 62 -22.20 3.29 16.64
CA VAL A 62 -20.74 3.38 16.80
C VAL A 62 -20.42 4.51 17.76
N HIS A 63 -19.92 4.15 18.94
CA HIS A 63 -19.56 5.07 20.01
C HIS A 63 -18.06 5.32 19.99
N ASN A 64 -17.64 6.53 19.71
CA ASN A 64 -16.24 6.90 19.71
C ASN A 64 -15.78 7.34 21.10
N LEU A 65 -15.11 6.45 21.81
CA LEU A 65 -14.48 6.74 23.12
C LEU A 65 -12.96 6.95 23.00
N SER A 66 -12.42 7.03 21.76
CA SER A 66 -11.01 7.33 21.52
C SER A 66 -10.73 8.84 21.55
N MET A 67 -9.46 9.20 21.52
CA MET A 67 -8.99 10.59 21.64
C MET A 67 -8.99 11.36 20.31
N MET A 68 -9.46 10.76 19.21
CA MET A 68 -9.48 11.38 17.87
C MET A 68 -10.77 11.04 17.14
N GLU A 69 -11.08 11.81 16.08
CA GLU A 69 -12.18 11.48 15.19
C GLU A 69 -11.97 10.12 14.52
N THR A 70 -13.04 9.45 14.15
CA THR A 70 -12.99 8.12 13.51
C THR A 70 -14.16 7.92 12.55
N SER A 71 -14.16 6.81 11.83
CA SER A 71 -15.26 6.35 10.99
C SER A 71 -15.27 4.84 10.90
N ILE A 72 -16.37 4.28 10.40
CA ILE A 72 -16.45 2.86 10.03
C ILE A 72 -17.04 2.76 8.63
N HIS A 73 -16.25 2.19 7.72
CA HIS A 73 -16.67 1.77 6.39
C HIS A 73 -17.12 0.31 6.41
N TRP A 74 -18.24 0.04 5.75
CA TRP A 74 -18.86 -1.29 5.64
C TRP A 74 -18.48 -1.91 4.29
N HIS A 75 -17.28 -2.45 4.21
CA HIS A 75 -16.65 -2.89 2.97
C HIS A 75 -17.46 -3.97 2.25
N GLY A 76 -17.85 -3.70 1.01
CA GLY A 76 -18.62 -4.62 0.17
C GLY A 76 -20.11 -4.68 0.48
N ILE A 77 -20.64 -3.88 1.41
CA ILE A 77 -22.06 -3.83 1.73
C ILE A 77 -22.77 -2.81 0.84
N LEU A 78 -23.89 -3.22 0.22
CA LEU A 78 -24.76 -2.33 -0.55
C LEU A 78 -25.68 -1.58 0.41
N LEU A 79 -25.43 -0.29 0.56
CA LEU A 79 -26.12 0.58 1.53
C LEU A 79 -26.25 2.00 0.96
N PRO A 80 -27.12 2.83 1.54
CA PRO A 80 -27.24 4.23 1.14
C PRO A 80 -25.91 4.98 1.31
N ASN A 81 -25.53 5.79 0.32
CA ASN A 81 -24.26 6.53 0.28
C ASN A 81 -23.89 7.22 1.59
N ARG A 82 -24.84 7.86 2.28
CA ARG A 82 -24.62 8.55 3.57
C ARG A 82 -24.13 7.64 4.70
N TYR A 83 -24.24 6.33 4.56
CA TYR A 83 -23.80 5.34 5.55
C TYR A 83 -22.55 4.57 5.12
N ASP A 84 -21.93 4.93 3.99
CA ASP A 84 -20.74 4.24 3.48
C ASP A 84 -19.51 4.34 4.40
N GLY A 85 -19.43 5.40 5.21
CA GLY A 85 -18.46 5.51 6.30
C GLY A 85 -17.12 6.16 5.91
N VAL A 86 -17.03 6.80 4.75
CA VAL A 86 -15.84 7.60 4.38
C VAL A 86 -16.01 9.00 4.96
N SER A 87 -15.14 9.34 5.92
CA SER A 87 -15.15 10.66 6.58
C SER A 87 -15.10 11.80 5.57
N TYR A 88 -15.97 12.78 5.75
CA TYR A 88 -16.06 14.00 4.94
C TYR A 88 -16.48 13.79 3.48
N LEU A 89 -16.61 12.57 2.99
CA LEU A 89 -17.08 12.29 1.62
C LEU A 89 -18.53 11.80 1.61
N THR A 90 -18.80 10.75 2.37
CA THR A 90 -20.10 10.08 2.41
C THR A 90 -20.79 10.19 3.77
N THR A 91 -20.00 10.21 4.85
CA THR A 91 -20.46 10.18 6.24
C THR A 91 -19.71 11.24 7.05
N ALA A 92 -20.41 11.89 8.00
CA ALA A 92 -19.74 12.76 8.95
C ALA A 92 -18.75 11.95 9.81
N PRO A 93 -17.57 12.50 10.14
CA PRO A 93 -16.68 11.82 11.09
C PRO A 93 -17.35 11.69 12.45
N ILE A 94 -17.02 10.63 13.17
CA ILE A 94 -17.49 10.41 14.53
C ILE A 94 -16.49 11.08 15.47
N GLU A 95 -16.85 12.25 15.96
CA GLU A 95 -16.02 13.04 16.86
C GLU A 95 -15.75 12.30 18.19
N MET A 96 -14.70 12.70 18.91
CA MET A 96 -14.40 12.21 20.26
C MET A 96 -15.61 12.36 21.18
N GLY A 97 -16.03 11.26 21.83
CA GLY A 97 -17.23 11.20 22.69
C GLY A 97 -18.55 11.15 21.91
N GLY A 98 -18.50 11.21 20.57
CA GLY A 98 -19.69 11.15 19.71
C GLY A 98 -20.20 9.73 19.49
N THR A 99 -21.42 9.65 18.98
CA THR A 99 -22.04 8.40 18.51
C THR A 99 -22.65 8.62 17.15
N HIS A 100 -22.34 7.73 16.20
CA HIS A 100 -23.01 7.71 14.90
C HIS A 100 -23.95 6.50 14.80
N TYR A 101 -25.13 6.72 14.23
CA TYR A 101 -26.16 5.70 14.04
C TYR A 101 -26.28 5.34 12.56
N TYR A 102 -25.96 4.09 12.25
CA TYR A 102 -26.10 3.49 10.93
C TYR A 102 -27.37 2.64 10.90
N THR A 103 -28.21 2.81 9.88
CA THR A 103 -29.38 1.95 9.69
C THR A 103 -29.63 1.69 8.21
N PHE A 104 -29.63 0.42 7.84
CA PHE A 104 -29.82 -0.01 6.46
C PHE A 104 -30.33 -1.45 6.37
N PRO A 105 -31.09 -1.78 5.30
CA PRO A 105 -31.53 -3.16 5.06
C PRO A 105 -30.36 -4.02 4.58
N ILE A 106 -30.27 -5.24 5.04
CA ILE A 106 -29.33 -6.27 4.58
C ILE A 106 -29.94 -6.95 3.35
N LYS A 107 -29.51 -6.54 2.14
CA LYS A 107 -30.05 -7.00 0.84
C LYS A 107 -29.25 -8.13 0.21
N GLN A 108 -28.18 -8.57 0.84
CA GLN A 108 -27.19 -9.50 0.30
C GLN A 108 -26.77 -10.52 1.35
N ASN A 109 -26.14 -11.59 0.91
CA ASN A 109 -25.48 -12.55 1.77
C ASN A 109 -23.99 -12.64 1.41
N GLY A 110 -23.20 -13.37 2.21
CA GLY A 110 -21.77 -13.59 1.97
C GLY A 110 -20.88 -13.15 3.11
N THR A 111 -19.59 -13.12 2.82
CA THR A 111 -18.51 -12.73 3.75
C THR A 111 -17.96 -11.39 3.36
N TYR A 112 -17.93 -10.48 4.31
CA TYR A 112 -17.50 -9.09 4.17
C TYR A 112 -16.69 -8.68 5.39
N TRP A 113 -16.33 -7.40 5.48
CA TRP A 113 -15.63 -6.86 6.64
C TRP A 113 -15.95 -5.39 6.87
N TYR A 114 -15.48 -4.83 7.97
CA TYR A 114 -15.62 -3.41 8.29
C TYR A 114 -14.32 -2.90 8.87
N HIS A 115 -13.99 -1.64 8.58
CA HIS A 115 -12.76 -1.02 9.05
C HIS A 115 -12.90 0.50 9.13
N SER A 116 -11.96 1.15 9.82
CA SER A 116 -11.89 2.60 9.78
C SER A 116 -11.44 3.09 8.41
N HIS A 117 -12.07 4.16 7.95
CA HIS A 117 -11.66 4.90 6.76
C HIS A 117 -11.16 6.31 7.13
N THR A 118 -10.61 6.44 8.32
CA THR A 118 -10.02 7.69 8.85
C THR A 118 -8.53 7.48 9.05
N MET A 119 -7.70 8.26 8.33
CA MET A 119 -6.25 8.19 8.43
C MET A 119 -5.72 6.74 8.34
N MET A 120 -4.82 6.34 9.23
CA MET A 120 -4.24 4.99 9.25
C MET A 120 -4.75 4.12 10.42
N GLN A 121 -5.98 4.38 10.90
CA GLN A 121 -6.56 3.67 12.04
C GLN A 121 -6.80 2.17 11.75
N GLN A 122 -6.98 1.78 10.49
CA GLN A 122 -7.04 0.38 10.09
C GLN A 122 -5.76 -0.35 10.53
N GLN A 123 -4.59 0.19 10.27
CA GLN A 123 -3.31 -0.40 10.70
C GLN A 123 -3.20 -0.46 12.23
N SER A 124 -3.87 0.41 12.95
CA SER A 124 -3.87 0.45 14.42
C SER A 124 -4.81 -0.56 15.07
N GLY A 125 -5.59 -1.35 14.30
CA GLY A 125 -6.48 -2.39 14.84
C GLY A 125 -7.97 -2.20 14.57
N MET A 126 -8.36 -1.16 13.84
CA MET A 126 -9.75 -0.81 13.56
C MET A 126 -10.34 -1.60 12.39
N TYR A 127 -10.51 -2.91 12.54
CA TYR A 127 -11.09 -3.81 11.54
C TYR A 127 -11.76 -5.04 12.16
N GLY A 128 -12.80 -5.58 11.48
CA GLY A 128 -13.51 -6.78 11.89
C GLY A 128 -14.32 -7.39 10.73
N ALA A 129 -14.74 -8.66 10.85
CA ALA A 129 -15.47 -9.36 9.80
C ALA A 129 -16.98 -9.15 9.91
N ILE A 130 -17.67 -9.29 8.78
CA ILE A 130 -19.13 -9.33 8.67
C ILE A 130 -19.52 -10.64 7.95
N VAL A 131 -20.40 -11.41 8.56
CA VAL A 131 -20.97 -12.63 7.96
C VAL A 131 -22.47 -12.46 7.81
N ILE A 132 -22.95 -12.56 6.58
CA ILE A 132 -24.38 -12.48 6.27
C ILE A 132 -24.81 -13.85 5.72
N HIS A 133 -25.61 -14.57 6.50
CA HIS A 133 -26.14 -15.88 6.11
C HIS A 133 -27.29 -15.72 5.10
N LYS A 134 -27.41 -16.67 4.19
CA LYS A 134 -28.57 -16.76 3.31
C LYS A 134 -29.83 -17.07 4.13
N LYS A 135 -30.92 -16.51 3.70
CA LYS A 135 -32.23 -16.81 4.30
C LYS A 135 -32.62 -18.28 4.03
N ASN A 136 -33.01 -18.97 5.10
CA ASN A 136 -33.47 -20.37 5.03
C ASN A 136 -32.43 -21.42 4.59
N GLU A 137 -31.13 -21.07 4.59
CA GLU A 137 -30.06 -22.04 4.33
C GLU A 137 -29.62 -22.72 5.63
N PRO A 138 -29.47 -24.06 5.65
CA PRO A 138 -28.89 -24.73 6.80
C PRO A 138 -27.47 -24.23 7.08
N ARG A 139 -27.15 -24.00 8.34
CA ARG A 139 -25.79 -23.57 8.71
C ARG A 139 -24.81 -24.69 8.45
N ALA A 140 -23.82 -24.43 7.59
CA ALA A 140 -22.68 -25.31 7.39
C ALA A 140 -21.77 -25.33 8.65
N LYS A 141 -20.91 -26.36 8.73
CA LYS A 141 -19.77 -26.29 9.64
C LYS A 141 -18.83 -25.23 9.10
N GLU A 142 -18.74 -24.08 9.77
CA GLU A 142 -17.99 -22.93 9.26
C GLU A 142 -17.10 -22.31 10.31
N HIS A 143 -16.07 -21.60 9.85
CA HIS A 143 -15.21 -20.79 10.69
C HIS A 143 -14.81 -19.52 9.93
N THR A 144 -14.92 -18.36 10.59
CA THR A 144 -14.48 -17.09 10.03
C THR A 144 -13.00 -16.89 10.34
N LEU A 145 -12.19 -16.70 9.31
CA LEU A 145 -10.77 -16.46 9.38
C LEU A 145 -10.46 -15.04 8.88
N LEU A 146 -10.14 -14.15 9.79
CA LEU A 146 -9.66 -12.82 9.47
C LEU A 146 -8.14 -12.79 9.56
N LEU A 147 -7.48 -12.52 8.44
CA LEU A 147 -6.04 -12.34 8.33
C LEU A 147 -5.68 -10.88 8.52
N SER A 148 -4.60 -10.60 9.21
CA SER A 148 -4.12 -9.22 9.40
C SER A 148 -2.59 -9.16 9.58
N ASP A 149 -2.06 -7.97 9.38
CA ASP A 149 -0.66 -7.62 9.56
C ASP A 149 -0.48 -6.72 10.79
N TRP A 150 0.70 -6.79 11.41
CA TRP A 150 1.06 -5.97 12.56
C TRP A 150 2.52 -5.52 12.50
N THR A 151 2.73 -4.24 12.75
CA THR A 151 4.06 -3.68 13.01
C THR A 151 4.07 -2.91 14.33
N ASP A 152 5.18 -2.96 15.06
CA ASP A 152 5.40 -2.16 16.25
C ASP A 152 5.70 -0.68 15.95
N GLU A 153 5.86 -0.33 14.68
CA GLU A 153 6.04 1.04 14.27
C GLU A 153 4.69 1.78 14.26
N ASN A 154 4.70 3.04 14.67
CA ASN A 154 3.52 3.88 14.50
C ASN A 154 3.21 4.01 13.00
N PRO A 155 1.96 3.86 12.54
CA PRO A 155 1.58 3.99 11.14
C PRO A 155 2.05 5.30 10.48
N GLU A 156 2.04 6.42 11.22
CA GLU A 156 2.58 7.71 10.75
C GLU A 156 4.10 7.66 10.47
N GLU A 157 4.84 6.91 11.30
CA GLU A 157 6.28 6.69 11.11
C GLU A 157 6.58 5.75 9.94
N VAL A 158 5.70 4.78 9.69
CA VAL A 158 5.78 3.93 8.50
C VAL A 158 5.58 4.78 7.25
N ASP A 159 4.52 5.56 7.20
CA ASP A 159 4.18 6.47 6.11
C ASP A 159 5.32 7.46 5.81
N ARG A 160 5.83 8.14 6.83
CA ARG A 160 6.99 9.02 6.71
C ARG A 160 8.23 8.29 6.17
N SER A 161 8.49 7.06 6.62
CA SER A 161 9.65 6.28 6.18
C SER A 161 9.55 5.85 4.72
N LEU A 162 8.34 5.56 4.24
CA LEU A 162 8.08 5.26 2.85
C LEU A 162 8.35 6.49 1.96
N HIS A 163 7.93 7.68 2.40
CA HIS A 163 8.21 8.94 1.70
C HIS A 163 9.69 9.34 1.74
N ASN A 164 10.42 8.92 2.76
CA ASN A 164 11.90 9.10 2.83
C ASN A 164 12.66 8.13 1.92
N ALA A 165 11.96 7.18 1.30
CA ALA A 165 12.45 6.23 0.30
C ALA A 165 13.75 5.51 0.71
N THR A 166 13.90 5.20 2.01
CA THR A 166 15.04 4.41 2.50
C THR A 166 14.81 2.92 2.23
N ASP A 167 15.88 2.17 1.99
CA ASP A 167 15.83 0.71 1.81
C ASP A 167 15.61 -0.07 3.12
N TRP A 168 15.23 0.57 4.22
CA TRP A 168 15.17 -0.07 5.53
C TRP A 168 14.27 -1.29 5.56
N TYR A 169 13.07 -1.20 4.98
CA TYR A 169 12.15 -2.33 4.94
C TYR A 169 12.65 -3.45 4.03
N GLY A 170 13.31 -3.13 2.92
CA GLY A 170 14.00 -4.11 2.08
C GLY A 170 15.13 -4.83 2.81
N ILE A 171 15.90 -4.12 3.64
CA ILE A 171 16.95 -4.70 4.50
C ILE A 171 16.32 -5.66 5.53
N ARG A 172 15.21 -5.27 6.18
CA ARG A 172 14.49 -6.10 7.17
C ARG A 172 13.91 -7.36 6.54
N LYS A 173 13.27 -7.25 5.39
CA LYS A 173 12.69 -8.37 4.63
C LYS A 173 13.75 -9.27 4.00
N GLY A 174 14.97 -8.76 3.79
CA GLY A 174 16.00 -9.45 3.03
C GLY A 174 15.75 -9.44 1.52
N SER A 175 14.98 -8.46 1.03
CA SER A 175 14.61 -8.26 -0.37
C SER A 175 15.46 -7.20 -1.09
N THR A 176 16.51 -6.68 -0.45
CA THR A 176 17.42 -5.70 -1.04
C THR A 176 18.07 -6.27 -2.31
N GLN A 177 18.03 -5.51 -3.40
CA GLN A 177 18.60 -5.90 -4.70
C GLN A 177 19.83 -5.03 -4.99
N SER A 178 20.92 -5.33 -4.27
CA SER A 178 22.20 -4.62 -4.38
C SER A 178 23.04 -5.10 -5.55
N TYR A 179 24.09 -4.34 -5.90
CA TYR A 179 25.06 -4.73 -6.93
C TYR A 179 25.80 -6.01 -6.56
N ALA A 180 26.21 -6.17 -5.29
CA ALA A 180 26.89 -7.38 -4.83
C ALA A 180 26.00 -8.64 -4.97
N GLU A 181 24.71 -8.52 -4.65
CA GLU A 181 23.73 -9.60 -4.82
C GLU A 181 23.49 -9.91 -6.29
N ALA A 182 23.34 -8.86 -7.13
CA ALA A 182 23.18 -9.01 -8.57
C ALA A 182 24.38 -9.72 -9.24
N ILE A 183 25.61 -9.41 -8.81
CA ILE A 183 26.83 -10.09 -9.28
C ILE A 183 26.83 -11.55 -8.81
N ARG A 184 26.58 -11.81 -7.52
CA ARG A 184 26.57 -13.16 -6.95
C ARG A 184 25.53 -14.07 -7.61
N GLU A 185 24.37 -13.54 -7.98
CA GLU A 185 23.27 -14.29 -8.59
C GLU A 185 23.30 -14.29 -10.14
N GLY A 186 24.31 -13.66 -10.77
CA GLY A 186 24.44 -13.61 -12.23
C GLY A 186 23.52 -12.62 -12.93
N HIS A 187 22.94 -11.67 -12.19
CA HIS A 187 21.93 -10.71 -12.65
C HIS A 187 22.43 -9.27 -12.80
N PHE A 188 23.75 -9.05 -12.89
CA PHE A 188 24.32 -7.70 -13.00
C PHE A 188 23.70 -6.88 -14.15
N LYS A 189 23.53 -7.51 -15.33
CA LYS A 189 22.90 -6.86 -16.48
C LYS A 189 21.44 -6.47 -16.19
N THR A 190 20.69 -7.32 -15.51
CA THR A 190 19.31 -7.06 -15.09
C THR A 190 19.25 -5.84 -14.17
N LYS A 191 20.15 -5.75 -13.19
CA LYS A 191 20.25 -4.60 -12.27
C LYS A 191 20.52 -3.30 -13.02
N ILE A 192 21.51 -3.28 -13.92
CA ILE A 192 21.84 -2.10 -14.74
C ILE A 192 20.66 -1.66 -15.60
N VAL A 193 19.96 -2.61 -16.27
CA VAL A 193 18.80 -2.28 -17.11
C VAL A 193 17.66 -1.66 -16.28
N ASN A 194 17.43 -2.17 -15.08
CA ASN A 194 16.41 -1.62 -14.19
C ASN A 194 16.73 -0.20 -13.72
N GLU A 195 17.96 0.03 -13.28
CA GLU A 195 18.38 1.37 -12.87
C GLU A 195 18.41 2.36 -14.05
N TRP A 196 18.73 1.87 -15.25
CA TRP A 196 18.60 2.69 -16.47
C TRP A 196 17.15 3.15 -16.69
N LYS A 197 16.18 2.30 -16.35
CA LYS A 197 14.76 2.63 -16.39
C LYS A 197 14.28 3.43 -15.16
N ARG A 198 15.16 3.84 -14.27
CA ARG A 198 14.87 4.50 -12.99
C ARG A 198 14.06 3.63 -12.02
N MET A 199 14.21 2.31 -12.10
CA MET A 199 13.60 1.35 -11.18
C MET A 199 14.67 0.82 -10.24
N ASN A 200 14.56 1.13 -8.95
CA ASN A 200 15.55 0.72 -7.93
C ASN A 200 15.53 -0.77 -7.68
N ALA A 201 14.33 -1.28 -7.39
CA ALA A 201 14.09 -2.66 -6.97
C ALA A 201 12.68 -3.07 -7.40
N MET A 202 12.46 -4.37 -7.48
CA MET A 202 11.14 -4.98 -7.49
C MET A 202 10.78 -5.29 -6.04
N ASP A 203 9.59 -4.93 -5.60
CA ASP A 203 9.06 -5.34 -4.31
C ASP A 203 7.63 -5.87 -4.46
N VAL A 204 7.23 -6.76 -3.58
CA VAL A 204 5.86 -7.30 -3.51
C VAL A 204 5.12 -6.76 -2.28
N SER A 205 5.81 -6.01 -1.43
CA SER A 205 5.30 -5.43 -0.20
C SER A 205 6.20 -4.26 0.23
N ASP A 206 5.64 -3.09 0.50
CA ASP A 206 6.40 -1.91 0.90
C ASP A 206 6.92 -1.99 2.34
N VAL A 207 6.10 -2.50 3.24
CA VAL A 207 6.33 -2.48 4.69
C VAL A 207 6.87 -3.81 5.17
N TYR A 208 7.70 -3.78 6.22
CA TYR A 208 8.04 -4.97 7.01
C TYR A 208 7.11 -5.08 8.21
N TYR A 209 6.41 -6.21 8.31
CA TYR A 209 5.54 -6.51 9.44
C TYR A 209 6.21 -7.44 10.46
N ASP A 210 6.01 -7.13 11.74
CA ASP A 210 6.58 -7.92 12.82
C ASP A 210 5.81 -9.22 13.04
N HIS A 211 4.49 -9.23 12.80
CA HIS A 211 3.63 -10.41 12.86
C HIS A 211 2.52 -10.39 11.82
N PHE A 212 2.06 -11.59 11.45
CA PHE A 212 0.80 -11.83 10.75
C PHE A 212 -0.11 -12.65 11.64
N PHE A 213 -1.41 -12.39 11.58
CA PHE A 213 -2.37 -12.99 12.48
C PHE A 213 -3.52 -13.68 11.77
N SER A 214 -3.92 -14.82 12.34
CA SER A 214 -5.20 -15.49 12.14
C SER A 214 -6.10 -15.18 13.32
N ASN A 215 -7.13 -14.34 13.13
CA ASN A 215 -8.01 -13.87 14.20
C ASN A 215 -7.24 -13.30 15.41
N GLY A 216 -6.25 -12.47 15.17
CA GLY A 216 -5.46 -11.77 16.21
C GLY A 216 -4.36 -12.60 16.88
N LYS A 217 -4.05 -13.81 16.36
CA LYS A 217 -2.98 -14.68 16.88
C LYS A 217 -2.08 -15.18 15.75
N PRO A 218 -0.75 -15.34 15.98
CA PRO A 218 0.15 -15.93 14.99
C PRO A 218 -0.21 -17.38 14.63
N GLU A 219 -0.69 -18.14 15.60
CA GLU A 219 -1.30 -19.46 15.44
C GLU A 219 -2.66 -19.48 16.15
N ASN A 220 -3.68 -19.97 15.46
CA ASN A 220 -5.03 -20.11 15.99
C ASN A 220 -5.53 -21.55 15.77
N HIS A 221 -6.54 -21.94 16.54
CA HIS A 221 -7.11 -23.29 16.52
C HIS A 221 -8.62 -23.21 16.40
N ALA A 222 -9.17 -23.85 15.38
CA ALA A 222 -10.60 -24.07 15.23
C ALA A 222 -10.91 -25.54 15.61
N MET A 223 -11.30 -25.72 16.86
CA MET A 223 -11.62 -27.04 17.42
C MET A 223 -13.04 -27.46 17.06
N GLY A 224 -13.33 -28.76 17.20
CA GLY A 224 -14.66 -29.34 17.01
C GLY A 224 -14.90 -29.93 15.63
N PHE A 225 -13.94 -29.88 14.74
CA PHE A 225 -13.96 -30.56 13.45
C PHE A 225 -13.30 -31.94 13.54
N LYS A 226 -13.85 -32.94 12.83
CA LYS A 226 -13.42 -34.36 12.85
C LYS A 226 -13.25 -34.90 11.43
N ALA A 227 -12.61 -36.03 11.30
CA ALA A 227 -12.45 -36.75 10.03
C ALA A 227 -13.77 -36.85 9.25
N GLY A 228 -13.73 -36.58 7.96
CA GLY A 228 -14.85 -36.53 7.04
C GLY A 228 -15.66 -35.22 7.03
N ASP A 229 -15.38 -34.27 7.95
CA ASP A 229 -16.05 -32.98 7.94
C ASP A 229 -15.58 -32.13 6.76
N THR A 230 -16.52 -31.51 6.07
CA THR A 230 -16.26 -30.40 5.16
C THR A 230 -16.50 -29.11 5.91
N VAL A 231 -15.46 -28.30 6.03
CA VAL A 231 -15.47 -27.05 6.76
C VAL A 231 -15.49 -25.89 5.77
N LYS A 232 -16.44 -24.98 5.91
CA LYS A 232 -16.48 -23.72 5.18
C LYS A 232 -15.63 -22.69 5.93
N LEU A 233 -14.50 -22.28 5.35
CA LEU A 233 -13.72 -21.17 5.86
C LEU A 233 -14.14 -19.90 5.15
N ARG A 234 -14.57 -18.90 5.93
CA ARG A 234 -14.87 -17.56 5.47
C ARG A 234 -13.65 -16.70 5.69
N VAL A 235 -12.83 -16.59 4.65
CA VAL A 235 -11.51 -15.92 4.72
C VAL A 235 -11.64 -14.46 4.34
N VAL A 236 -11.18 -13.60 5.21
CA VAL A 236 -11.13 -12.14 5.02
C VAL A 236 -9.67 -11.70 5.10
N ASN A 237 -9.16 -10.99 4.12
CA ASN A 237 -7.89 -10.30 4.25
C ASN A 237 -8.10 -8.86 4.74
N GLY A 238 -8.08 -8.66 6.05
CA GLY A 238 -8.20 -7.35 6.72
C GLY A 238 -6.86 -6.66 6.97
N SER A 239 -5.78 -7.06 6.28
CA SER A 239 -4.47 -6.43 6.37
C SER A 239 -4.48 -5.01 5.81
N SER A 240 -3.54 -4.19 6.25
CA SER A 240 -3.35 -2.85 5.70
C SER A 240 -2.62 -2.85 4.36
N SER A 241 -1.70 -3.80 4.13
CA SER A 241 -0.96 -3.87 2.85
C SER A 241 -0.44 -5.26 2.47
N THR A 242 -0.73 -6.30 3.26
CA THR A 242 -0.18 -7.64 3.03
C THR A 242 -1.10 -8.50 2.19
N TYR A 243 -0.57 -9.08 1.12
CA TYR A 243 -1.16 -10.19 0.38
C TYR A 243 -0.77 -11.50 1.02
N PHE A 244 -1.68 -12.50 1.03
CA PHE A 244 -1.38 -13.83 1.56
C PHE A 244 -1.60 -14.92 0.54
N TRP A 245 -0.63 -15.81 0.45
CA TRP A 245 -0.77 -17.11 -0.18
C TRP A 245 -1.40 -18.08 0.80
N LEU A 246 -2.54 -18.67 0.40
CA LEU A 246 -3.29 -19.62 1.20
C LEU A 246 -3.05 -21.04 0.67
N ASN A 247 -2.69 -21.96 1.54
CA ASN A 247 -2.56 -23.38 1.26
C ASN A 247 -2.99 -24.22 2.46
N TYR A 248 -3.35 -25.47 2.19
CA TYR A 248 -3.95 -26.36 3.18
C TYR A 248 -3.20 -27.68 3.29
N GLY A 249 -2.77 -28.06 4.49
CA GLY A 249 -2.05 -29.32 4.78
C GLY A 249 -2.90 -30.59 4.63
N GLY A 250 -4.23 -30.46 4.58
CA GLY A 250 -5.14 -31.60 4.34
C GLY A 250 -5.48 -31.87 2.87
N GLY A 251 -4.89 -31.10 1.92
CA GLY A 251 -5.10 -31.32 0.49
C GLY A 251 -5.61 -30.11 -0.28
N LYS A 252 -6.57 -30.31 -1.17
CA LYS A 252 -7.10 -29.27 -2.04
C LYS A 252 -8.03 -28.31 -1.28
N ILE A 253 -8.11 -27.10 -1.81
CA ILE A 253 -9.03 -26.04 -1.41
C ILE A 253 -10.09 -25.91 -2.51
N THR A 254 -11.36 -25.87 -2.15
CA THR A 254 -12.45 -25.61 -3.09
C THR A 254 -13.01 -24.23 -2.86
N VAL A 255 -12.79 -23.30 -3.79
CA VAL A 255 -13.34 -21.95 -3.74
C VAL A 255 -14.81 -21.98 -4.16
N VAL A 256 -15.71 -21.41 -3.33
CA VAL A 256 -17.16 -21.39 -3.55
C VAL A 256 -17.76 -19.99 -3.55
N ALA A 257 -17.04 -18.98 -3.06
CA ALA A 257 -17.45 -17.59 -3.19
C ALA A 257 -16.21 -16.65 -3.19
N ASN A 258 -16.34 -15.49 -3.82
CA ASN A 258 -15.39 -14.39 -3.78
C ASN A 258 -16.12 -13.08 -3.48
N ASP A 259 -15.54 -12.22 -2.67
CA ASP A 259 -16.09 -10.91 -2.28
C ASP A 259 -17.60 -11.00 -1.90
N GLY A 260 -17.96 -12.05 -1.16
CA GLY A 260 -19.33 -12.29 -0.71
C GLY A 260 -20.29 -12.80 -1.79
N LYS A 261 -19.83 -13.09 -3.01
CA LYS A 261 -20.65 -13.59 -4.12
C LYS A 261 -20.29 -15.02 -4.47
N ASP A 262 -21.32 -15.88 -4.61
CA ASP A 262 -21.13 -17.28 -4.95
C ASP A 262 -20.54 -17.47 -6.35
N VAL A 263 -19.64 -18.44 -6.46
CA VAL A 263 -19.08 -18.92 -7.73
C VAL A 263 -19.26 -20.42 -7.87
N GLU A 264 -19.26 -20.93 -9.11
CA GLU A 264 -19.14 -22.35 -9.34
C GLU A 264 -17.89 -22.89 -8.64
N PRO A 265 -17.95 -24.05 -7.97
CA PRO A 265 -16.83 -24.57 -7.19
C PRO A 265 -15.56 -24.74 -8.02
N VAL A 266 -14.46 -24.14 -7.61
CA VAL A 266 -13.14 -24.25 -8.24
C VAL A 266 -12.16 -24.92 -7.29
N VAL A 267 -11.61 -26.08 -7.70
CA VAL A 267 -10.66 -26.86 -6.90
C VAL A 267 -9.24 -26.46 -7.23
N VAL A 268 -8.48 -26.01 -6.23
CA VAL A 268 -7.11 -25.49 -6.38
C VAL A 268 -6.17 -26.08 -5.30
N ASP A 269 -4.86 -25.98 -5.53
CA ASP A 269 -3.86 -26.31 -4.53
C ASP A 269 -3.58 -25.10 -3.61
N ARG A 270 -3.63 -23.90 -4.20
CA ARG A 270 -3.36 -22.65 -3.49
C ARG A 270 -4.09 -21.48 -4.15
N LEU A 271 -4.24 -20.40 -3.40
CA LEU A 271 -4.72 -19.12 -3.93
C LEU A 271 -4.00 -17.95 -3.25
N LEU A 272 -3.90 -16.83 -3.97
CA LEU A 272 -3.51 -15.55 -3.42
C LEU A 272 -4.78 -14.80 -3.03
N ILE A 273 -4.80 -14.24 -1.82
CA ILE A 273 -5.83 -13.31 -1.38
C ILE A 273 -5.25 -11.91 -1.26
N ALA A 274 -5.75 -10.99 -2.08
CA ALA A 274 -5.33 -9.60 -2.05
C ALA A 274 -5.87 -8.87 -0.81
N VAL A 275 -5.30 -7.71 -0.52
CA VAL A 275 -5.81 -6.84 0.56
C VAL A 275 -7.28 -6.52 0.28
N SER A 276 -8.12 -6.71 1.29
CA SER A 276 -9.58 -6.49 1.27
C SER A 276 -10.42 -7.52 0.52
N GLU A 277 -9.84 -8.44 -0.22
CA GLU A 277 -10.61 -9.54 -0.79
C GLU A 277 -11.17 -10.47 0.29
N THR A 278 -12.27 -11.12 -0.03
CA THR A 278 -12.79 -12.24 0.75
C THR A 278 -13.00 -13.47 -0.14
N TYR A 279 -12.74 -14.63 0.42
CA TYR A 279 -13.04 -15.92 -0.20
C TYR A 279 -13.76 -16.85 0.77
N ASP A 280 -14.86 -17.46 0.35
CA ASP A 280 -15.40 -18.63 1.04
C ASP A 280 -14.82 -19.88 0.38
N VAL A 281 -14.17 -20.73 1.18
CA VAL A 281 -13.54 -21.95 0.69
C VAL A 281 -13.98 -23.15 1.51
N LEU A 282 -14.11 -24.30 0.85
CA LEU A 282 -14.36 -25.58 1.50
C LEU A 282 -13.05 -26.36 1.61
N VAL A 283 -12.79 -26.88 2.81
CA VAL A 283 -11.69 -27.81 3.08
C VAL A 283 -12.23 -29.06 3.78
N VAL A 284 -11.67 -30.20 3.44
CA VAL A 284 -12.06 -31.48 4.04
C VAL A 284 -11.04 -31.86 5.11
N ILE A 285 -11.49 -32.33 6.26
CA ILE A 285 -10.63 -32.94 7.28
C ILE A 285 -10.45 -34.42 6.92
N PRO A 286 -9.26 -34.85 6.37
CA PRO A 286 -9.14 -36.20 5.84
C PRO A 286 -9.16 -37.28 6.93
N GLU A 287 -8.46 -37.04 8.03
CA GLU A 287 -8.32 -37.98 9.16
C GLU A 287 -8.45 -37.21 10.49
N ASN A 288 -8.50 -37.95 11.61
CA ASN A 288 -8.49 -37.33 12.95
C ASN A 288 -7.10 -36.76 13.31
N LYS A 289 -6.66 -35.77 12.55
CA LYS A 289 -5.43 -35.00 12.72
C LYS A 289 -5.74 -33.50 12.71
N ASN A 290 -4.76 -32.69 13.04
CA ASN A 290 -4.87 -31.24 13.10
C ASN A 290 -4.14 -30.62 11.90
N TYR A 291 -4.88 -30.20 10.89
CA TYR A 291 -4.33 -29.74 9.62
C TYR A 291 -4.13 -28.23 9.58
N ALA A 292 -2.98 -27.81 9.12
CA ALA A 292 -2.67 -26.39 8.96
C ALA A 292 -3.37 -25.80 7.73
N PHE A 293 -4.14 -24.73 7.95
CA PHE A 293 -4.51 -23.77 6.90
C PHE A 293 -3.59 -22.57 7.07
N THR A 294 -2.60 -22.45 6.18
CA THR A 294 -1.51 -21.49 6.32
C THR A 294 -1.68 -20.32 5.37
N ALA A 295 -1.54 -19.11 5.91
CA ALA A 295 -1.47 -17.87 5.16
C ALA A 295 -0.03 -17.35 5.21
N THR A 296 0.69 -17.45 4.09
CA THR A 296 2.08 -16.97 3.94
C THR A 296 2.07 -15.62 3.26
N ALA A 297 2.70 -14.61 3.88
CA ALA A 297 2.84 -13.29 3.27
C ALA A 297 3.52 -13.38 1.88
N GLU A 298 3.11 -12.56 0.94
CA GLU A 298 3.65 -12.63 -0.43
C GLU A 298 5.15 -12.40 -0.48
N ASP A 299 5.71 -11.59 0.42
CA ASP A 299 7.16 -11.36 0.55
C ASP A 299 7.94 -12.53 1.18
N ARG A 300 7.26 -13.59 1.61
CA ARG A 300 7.83 -14.80 2.23
C ARG A 300 8.61 -14.55 3.53
N THR A 301 8.37 -13.43 4.20
CA THR A 301 9.05 -13.17 5.49
C THR A 301 8.53 -14.03 6.61
N LYS A 302 7.22 -14.22 6.68
CA LYS A 302 6.52 -14.98 7.73
C LYS A 302 5.18 -15.49 7.23
N SER A 303 4.57 -16.35 8.06
CA SER A 303 3.21 -16.89 7.87
C SER A 303 2.43 -16.85 9.18
N THR A 304 1.10 -17.02 9.06
CA THR A 304 0.20 -17.31 10.16
C THR A 304 -0.61 -18.56 9.84
N THR A 305 -1.05 -19.29 10.86
CA THR A 305 -1.70 -20.60 10.67
C THR A 305 -2.97 -20.72 11.50
N LEU A 306 -4.03 -21.20 10.85
CA LEU A 306 -5.22 -21.72 11.50
C LEU A 306 -5.14 -23.26 11.50
N TRP A 307 -5.16 -23.87 12.65
CA TRP A 307 -5.19 -25.30 12.83
C TRP A 307 -6.63 -25.82 12.87
N LEU A 308 -6.93 -26.80 12.01
CA LEU A 308 -8.26 -27.38 11.84
C LEU A 308 -8.27 -28.84 12.26
N GLY A 309 -9.15 -29.21 13.18
CA GLY A 309 -9.25 -30.58 13.69
C GLY A 309 -8.53 -30.79 15.02
N MET A 310 -8.26 -32.04 15.35
CA MET A 310 -7.64 -32.45 16.62
C MET A 310 -6.64 -33.61 16.39
N GLY A 311 -5.60 -33.67 17.20
CA GLY A 311 -4.59 -34.72 17.15
C GLY A 311 -3.26 -34.23 16.62
N GLU A 312 -2.51 -35.10 15.95
CA GLU A 312 -1.20 -34.82 15.38
C GLU A 312 -1.25 -33.68 14.37
N LYS A 313 -0.33 -32.72 14.45
CA LYS A 313 -0.23 -31.59 13.55
C LYS A 313 0.31 -32.00 12.17
N VAL A 314 -0.42 -31.66 11.11
CA VAL A 314 -0.02 -31.83 9.71
C VAL A 314 0.18 -30.44 9.11
N ALA A 315 1.43 -30.10 8.82
CA ALA A 315 1.77 -28.81 8.23
C ALA A 315 1.32 -28.72 6.77
N ALA A 316 1.06 -27.51 6.31
CA ALA A 316 0.91 -27.21 4.87
C ALA A 316 2.31 -27.08 4.22
N ASP A 317 2.36 -27.18 2.89
CA ASP A 317 3.59 -26.98 2.13
C ASP A 317 4.15 -25.57 2.37
N THR A 318 5.45 -25.47 2.58
CA THR A 318 6.13 -24.19 2.80
C THR A 318 6.47 -23.51 1.47
N MET A 319 6.36 -22.20 1.47
CA MET A 319 6.76 -21.39 0.32
C MET A 319 8.13 -20.75 0.59
N GLY A 320 9.10 -20.99 -0.31
CA GLY A 320 10.46 -20.48 -0.15
C GLY A 320 10.60 -19.01 -0.52
N ARG A 321 11.80 -18.48 -0.31
CA ARG A 321 12.12 -17.07 -0.59
C ARG A 321 12.01 -16.75 -2.07
N LEU A 322 11.53 -15.53 -2.37
CA LEU A 322 11.41 -15.03 -3.74
C LEU A 322 12.79 -14.72 -4.35
N LYS A 323 12.97 -15.10 -5.61
CA LYS A 323 14.11 -14.72 -6.43
C LYS A 323 13.78 -13.44 -7.20
N TYR A 324 13.97 -12.31 -6.55
CA TYR A 324 13.57 -11.01 -7.10
C TYR A 324 14.23 -10.67 -8.44
N PHE A 325 15.50 -11.05 -8.66
CA PHE A 325 16.19 -10.79 -9.92
C PHE A 325 15.60 -11.58 -11.09
N GLU A 326 15.07 -12.78 -10.86
CA GLU A 326 14.36 -13.54 -11.92
C GLU A 326 13.05 -12.83 -12.30
N GLY A 327 12.29 -12.37 -11.30
CA GLY A 327 11.10 -11.54 -11.56
C GLY A 327 11.43 -10.27 -12.33
N MET A 328 12.47 -9.53 -11.91
CA MET A 328 12.95 -8.33 -12.62
C MET A 328 13.36 -8.61 -14.07
N LYS A 329 14.07 -9.71 -14.30
CA LYS A 329 14.49 -10.11 -15.64
C LYS A 329 13.28 -10.38 -16.52
N MET A 330 12.33 -11.17 -16.02
CA MET A 330 11.09 -11.46 -16.75
C MET A 330 10.33 -10.17 -17.09
N MET A 331 10.12 -9.29 -16.11
CA MET A 331 9.43 -8.01 -16.32
C MET A 331 10.16 -7.13 -17.35
N ASN A 332 11.50 -7.11 -17.33
CA ASN A 332 12.29 -6.40 -18.34
C ASN A 332 12.10 -6.96 -19.73
N ASP A 333 12.04 -8.28 -19.86
CA ASP A 333 11.85 -8.95 -21.14
C ASP A 333 10.42 -8.70 -21.67
N MET A 334 9.41 -8.74 -20.81
CA MET A 334 8.04 -8.37 -21.16
C MET A 334 7.90 -6.92 -21.62
N MET A 335 8.54 -5.97 -20.95
CA MET A 335 8.52 -4.56 -21.38
C MET A 335 9.18 -4.32 -22.73
N LYS A 336 10.15 -5.14 -23.16
CA LYS A 336 10.73 -5.07 -24.50
C LYS A 336 9.77 -5.58 -25.58
N MET A 337 8.96 -6.58 -25.21
CA MET A 337 8.00 -7.25 -26.09
C MET A 337 6.66 -6.52 -26.20
N ASN A 338 6.43 -5.48 -25.41
CA ASN A 338 5.10 -4.83 -25.29
C ASN A 338 4.54 -4.28 -26.62
N GLY A 339 5.38 -3.94 -27.61
CA GLY A 339 4.94 -3.63 -28.98
C GLY A 339 4.54 -4.87 -29.77
N GLU A 340 5.23 -5.99 -29.58
CA GLU A 340 5.03 -7.25 -30.30
C GLU A 340 4.00 -8.18 -29.63
N MET A 341 3.86 -8.11 -28.29
CA MET A 341 2.86 -8.93 -27.56
C MET A 341 1.42 -8.52 -27.88
N ASN A 342 1.15 -7.24 -28.07
CA ASN A 342 -0.17 -6.78 -28.53
C ASN A 342 -0.47 -7.29 -29.95
N ASP A 343 0.54 -7.38 -30.80
CA ASP A 343 0.43 -7.91 -32.16
C ASP A 343 0.26 -9.44 -32.16
N MET A 344 0.79 -10.14 -31.13
CA MET A 344 0.63 -11.60 -30.96
C MET A 344 -0.62 -11.98 -30.14
N GLY A 345 -1.46 -11.03 -29.69
CA GLY A 345 -2.67 -11.28 -28.93
C GLY A 345 -2.45 -11.76 -27.47
N MET A 346 -1.22 -11.73 -26.97
CA MET A 346 -0.90 -12.11 -25.59
C MET A 346 -1.04 -10.89 -24.66
N LYS A 347 -2.24 -10.68 -24.12
CA LYS A 347 -2.48 -9.70 -23.07
C LYS A 347 -2.38 -10.38 -21.71
N MET A 348 -1.56 -9.81 -20.81
CA MET A 348 -1.62 -10.19 -19.40
C MET A 348 -2.93 -9.69 -18.81
N SER A 349 -3.71 -10.60 -18.26
CA SER A 349 -5.00 -10.30 -17.67
C SER A 349 -5.42 -11.38 -16.67
N LEU A 350 -6.27 -11.04 -15.71
CA LEU A 350 -6.98 -11.98 -14.85
C LEU A 350 -6.07 -12.84 -13.95
N GLN A 351 -4.91 -12.34 -13.57
CA GLN A 351 -3.92 -13.05 -12.73
C GLN A 351 -3.48 -14.42 -13.31
N LYS A 352 -3.57 -14.61 -14.62
CA LYS A 352 -3.23 -15.89 -15.25
C LYS A 352 -1.75 -16.26 -15.13
N MET A 353 -0.87 -15.27 -14.95
CA MET A 353 0.53 -15.51 -14.72
C MET A 353 0.80 -15.78 -13.24
N ASP A 354 1.18 -17.00 -12.91
CA ASP A 354 1.64 -17.32 -11.56
C ASP A 354 3.12 -16.94 -11.42
N MET A 355 3.39 -15.81 -10.76
CA MET A 355 4.75 -15.34 -10.50
C MET A 355 5.60 -16.30 -9.68
N ASN A 356 4.99 -17.25 -8.95
CA ASN A 356 5.76 -18.27 -8.25
C ASN A 356 6.53 -19.19 -9.19
N THR A 357 6.01 -19.46 -10.37
CA THR A 357 6.73 -20.28 -11.38
C THR A 357 8.04 -19.66 -11.82
N VAL A 358 8.18 -18.34 -11.69
CA VAL A 358 9.38 -17.56 -12.06
C VAL A 358 10.22 -17.21 -10.83
N MET A 359 9.60 -16.61 -9.82
CA MET A 359 10.31 -16.08 -8.64
C MET A 359 10.58 -17.16 -7.58
N TYR A 360 9.88 -18.25 -7.64
CA TYR A 360 10.05 -19.40 -6.78
C TYR A 360 9.77 -20.68 -7.57
N PRO A 361 10.67 -21.10 -8.48
CA PRO A 361 10.55 -22.40 -9.11
C PRO A 361 10.69 -23.49 -8.05
N GLU A 362 9.64 -24.25 -7.85
CA GLU A 362 9.62 -25.35 -6.89
C GLU A 362 10.68 -26.39 -7.26
N ALA A 363 11.56 -26.71 -6.32
CA ALA A 363 12.64 -27.64 -6.56
C ALA A 363 12.10 -29.05 -6.87
N GLY A 364 12.17 -29.46 -8.14
CA GLY A 364 12.05 -30.86 -8.56
C GLY A 364 10.66 -31.50 -8.51
N GLY A 365 9.56 -30.72 -8.40
CA GLY A 365 8.20 -31.27 -8.39
C GLY A 365 7.69 -31.58 -9.80
N THR A 366 7.33 -32.83 -10.06
CA THR A 366 6.61 -33.26 -11.28
C THR A 366 5.10 -33.00 -11.16
N LYS A 367 4.61 -32.47 -10.03
CA LYS A 367 3.20 -32.22 -9.77
C LYS A 367 2.81 -30.83 -10.28
N GLU A 368 1.86 -30.78 -11.17
CA GLU A 368 1.25 -29.54 -11.61
C GLU A 368 0.45 -28.92 -10.44
N ILE A 369 0.84 -27.70 -10.03
CA ILE A 369 0.19 -26.95 -8.96
C ILE A 369 -0.86 -26.02 -9.58
N VAL A 370 -2.11 -26.23 -9.19
CA VAL A 370 -3.23 -25.39 -9.65
C VAL A 370 -3.35 -24.18 -8.71
N THR A 371 -3.02 -23.00 -9.23
CA THR A 371 -3.19 -21.72 -8.54
C THR A 371 -4.45 -21.02 -9.04
N LEU A 372 -5.30 -20.54 -8.12
CA LEU A 372 -6.50 -19.78 -8.49
C LEU A 372 -6.10 -18.51 -9.28
N ASN A 373 -6.84 -18.24 -10.34
CA ASN A 373 -6.83 -16.96 -11.06
C ASN A 373 -8.26 -16.52 -11.42
N TYR A 374 -8.44 -15.26 -11.77
CA TYR A 374 -9.78 -14.71 -12.02
C TYR A 374 -10.49 -15.33 -13.24
N ALA A 375 -9.75 -15.89 -14.21
CA ALA A 375 -10.37 -16.57 -15.35
C ALA A 375 -11.12 -17.85 -14.97
N MET A 376 -10.77 -18.46 -13.82
CA MET A 376 -11.41 -19.66 -13.30
C MET A 376 -12.75 -19.39 -12.60
N LEU A 377 -12.99 -18.15 -12.17
CA LEU A 377 -14.17 -17.77 -11.41
C LEU A 377 -15.37 -17.62 -12.35
N LYS A 378 -16.47 -18.25 -12.01
CA LYS A 378 -17.74 -18.15 -12.72
C LYS A 378 -18.87 -17.98 -11.73
N SER A 379 -19.68 -16.94 -11.90
CA SER A 379 -20.86 -16.71 -11.04
C SER A 379 -21.87 -17.87 -11.17
N THR A 380 -22.51 -18.22 -10.07
CA THR A 380 -23.63 -19.17 -10.07
C THR A 380 -24.90 -18.57 -10.65
N GLU A 381 -25.00 -17.25 -10.72
CA GLU A 381 -26.16 -16.51 -11.23
C GLU A 381 -25.75 -15.64 -12.42
N LYS A 382 -26.72 -15.30 -13.28
CA LYS A 382 -26.49 -14.35 -14.37
C LYS A 382 -26.19 -12.97 -13.80
N THR A 383 -25.11 -12.36 -14.29
CA THR A 383 -24.64 -11.05 -13.88
C THR A 383 -24.68 -10.01 -15.00
N THR A 384 -25.28 -10.37 -16.13
CA THR A 384 -25.45 -9.47 -17.30
C THR A 384 -26.08 -8.18 -16.86
N LEU A 385 -25.46 -7.07 -17.23
CA LEU A 385 -25.99 -5.74 -16.94
C LEU A 385 -27.26 -5.46 -17.73
N PRO A 386 -28.15 -4.57 -17.26
CA PRO A 386 -29.29 -4.07 -18.03
C PRO A 386 -28.84 -3.50 -19.38
N ASP A 387 -29.71 -3.56 -20.38
CA ASP A 387 -29.50 -2.88 -21.66
C ASP A 387 -29.60 -1.36 -21.42
N ALA A 388 -28.46 -0.69 -21.45
CA ALA A 388 -28.32 0.73 -21.16
C ALA A 388 -27.08 1.32 -21.84
N PRO A 389 -27.02 2.62 -22.10
CA PRO A 389 -25.84 3.29 -22.62
C PRO A 389 -24.61 2.97 -21.76
N THR A 390 -23.50 2.61 -22.39
CA THR A 390 -22.27 2.28 -21.70
C THR A 390 -21.24 3.40 -21.81
N LYS A 391 -20.79 3.92 -20.68
CA LYS A 391 -19.69 4.88 -20.58
C LYS A 391 -18.40 4.15 -20.22
N THR A 392 -17.38 4.32 -21.04
CA THR A 392 -16.09 3.64 -20.87
C THR A 392 -15.02 4.60 -20.38
N PHE A 393 -14.27 4.18 -19.36
CA PHE A 393 -13.09 4.84 -18.84
C PHE A 393 -11.87 3.93 -18.97
N THR A 394 -10.71 4.52 -19.24
CA THR A 394 -9.43 3.80 -19.24
C THR A 394 -8.53 4.46 -18.20
N PHE A 395 -8.01 3.66 -17.28
CA PHE A 395 -7.12 4.11 -16.22
C PHE A 395 -5.75 3.44 -16.34
N ASN A 396 -4.72 4.23 -16.09
CA ASN A 396 -3.34 3.76 -15.94
C ASN A 396 -2.91 3.96 -14.48
N LEU A 397 -2.68 2.85 -13.77
CA LEU A 397 -2.08 2.90 -12.44
C LEU A 397 -0.60 3.21 -12.60
N SER A 398 -0.13 4.23 -11.92
CA SER A 398 1.24 4.74 -12.02
C SER A 398 1.74 5.23 -10.67
N GLY A 399 3.05 5.42 -10.53
CA GLY A 399 3.64 5.88 -9.27
C GLY A 399 5.13 6.17 -9.40
N ASN A 400 5.65 6.87 -8.41
CA ASN A 400 7.07 7.14 -8.24
C ASN A 400 7.53 6.63 -6.87
N MET A 401 8.18 5.46 -6.84
CA MET A 401 8.67 4.82 -5.63
C MET A 401 9.74 5.66 -4.88
N ASN A 402 10.51 6.50 -5.60
CA ASN A 402 11.53 7.34 -4.98
C ASN A 402 10.94 8.52 -4.20
N ARG A 403 9.65 8.80 -4.41
CA ARG A 403 8.91 9.85 -3.70
C ARG A 403 7.69 9.32 -2.98
N TYR A 404 7.44 8.04 -3.16
CA TYR A 404 6.26 7.34 -2.63
C TYR A 404 4.95 8.07 -2.97
N VAL A 405 4.79 8.42 -4.24
CA VAL A 405 3.58 9.06 -4.78
C VAL A 405 2.89 8.08 -5.72
N TRP A 406 1.65 7.75 -5.41
CA TRP A 406 0.85 6.79 -6.15
C TRP A 406 -0.31 7.48 -6.86
N THR A 407 -0.55 7.11 -8.11
CA THR A 407 -1.44 7.88 -8.98
C THR A 407 -2.27 6.99 -9.90
N ILE A 408 -3.41 7.51 -10.32
CA ILE A 408 -4.17 7.00 -11.47
C ILE A 408 -4.09 8.07 -12.56
N ASP A 409 -3.68 7.71 -13.78
CA ASP A 409 -3.43 8.64 -14.91
C ASP A 409 -2.48 9.79 -14.53
N ASN A 410 -1.47 9.49 -13.72
CA ASN A 410 -0.45 10.43 -13.23
C ASN A 410 -1.01 11.61 -12.41
N LYS A 411 -2.17 11.43 -11.80
CA LYS A 411 -2.79 12.37 -10.86
C LYS A 411 -3.13 11.66 -9.56
N THR A 412 -2.87 12.31 -8.44
CA THR A 412 -3.41 11.88 -7.15
C THR A 412 -4.90 12.24 -7.06
N VAL A 413 -5.59 11.71 -6.05
CA VAL A 413 -7.02 11.99 -5.87
C VAL A 413 -7.30 13.49 -5.73
N SER A 414 -6.42 14.23 -5.06
CA SER A 414 -6.58 15.68 -4.86
C SER A 414 -6.27 16.54 -6.09
N GLU A 415 -5.62 15.96 -7.12
CA GLU A 415 -5.28 16.61 -8.37
C GLU A 415 -6.29 16.32 -9.50
N ALA A 416 -7.17 15.34 -9.27
CA ALA A 416 -8.10 14.86 -10.27
C ALA A 416 -9.49 15.42 -10.07
N ASP A 417 -10.16 15.69 -11.16
CA ASP A 417 -11.59 15.99 -11.15
C ASP A 417 -12.40 14.73 -10.81
N LYS A 418 -13.59 14.92 -10.24
CA LYS A 418 -14.55 13.84 -10.06
C LYS A 418 -14.97 13.26 -11.40
N ILE A 419 -15.14 11.95 -11.44
CA ILE A 419 -15.61 11.21 -12.62
C ILE A 419 -17.13 11.24 -12.60
N MET A 420 -17.72 12.02 -13.49
CA MET A 420 -19.18 12.16 -13.57
C MET A 420 -19.81 10.97 -14.29
N ILE A 421 -20.78 10.31 -13.66
CA ILE A 421 -21.58 9.22 -14.20
C ILE A 421 -23.07 9.50 -13.99
N LYS A 422 -23.93 8.84 -14.76
CA LYS A 422 -25.40 9.03 -14.68
C LYS A 422 -26.07 7.77 -14.14
N LYS A 423 -27.06 7.96 -13.30
CA LYS A 423 -27.93 6.86 -12.89
C LYS A 423 -28.65 6.27 -14.10
N GLY A 424 -28.61 4.94 -14.23
CA GLY A 424 -29.22 4.21 -15.33
C GLY A 424 -28.32 3.97 -16.54
N GLU A 425 -27.04 4.39 -16.50
CA GLU A 425 -26.03 3.97 -17.49
C GLU A 425 -25.20 2.80 -16.96
N ASN A 426 -24.54 2.09 -17.87
CA ASN A 426 -23.50 1.13 -17.53
C ASN A 426 -22.13 1.83 -17.56
N VAL A 427 -21.28 1.49 -16.62
CA VAL A 427 -19.91 2.01 -16.56
C VAL A 427 -18.94 0.84 -16.80
N ARG A 428 -18.06 1.01 -17.77
CA ARG A 428 -16.96 0.08 -18.05
C ARG A 428 -15.64 0.75 -17.73
N ILE A 429 -14.79 0.06 -16.97
CA ILE A 429 -13.46 0.56 -16.61
C ILE A 429 -12.44 -0.44 -17.12
N ILE A 430 -11.51 0.04 -17.95
CA ILE A 430 -10.32 -0.69 -18.39
C ILE A 430 -9.16 -0.17 -17.56
N VAL A 431 -8.54 -1.03 -16.77
CA VAL A 431 -7.45 -0.65 -15.87
C VAL A 431 -6.18 -1.34 -16.32
N TYR A 432 -5.14 -0.56 -16.59
CA TYR A 432 -3.79 -1.05 -16.85
C TYR A 432 -2.89 -0.72 -15.65
N ASN A 433 -2.14 -1.71 -15.16
CA ASN A 433 -1.16 -1.49 -14.11
C ASN A 433 0.23 -1.23 -14.73
N GLY A 434 0.60 0.04 -14.84
CA GLY A 434 1.91 0.48 -15.33
C GLY A 434 3.00 0.52 -14.25
N THR A 435 2.77 -0.04 -13.06
CA THR A 435 3.72 -0.09 -11.95
C THR A 435 4.35 -1.49 -11.80
N MET A 436 5.29 -1.61 -10.86
CA MET A 436 5.94 -2.90 -10.54
C MET A 436 5.33 -3.60 -9.32
N MET A 437 4.24 -3.07 -8.77
CA MET A 437 3.51 -3.62 -7.63
C MET A 437 2.10 -3.99 -8.00
N ARG A 438 1.50 -4.92 -7.26
CA ARG A 438 0.07 -5.23 -7.34
C ARG A 438 -0.75 -4.11 -6.73
N HIS A 439 -1.95 -3.92 -7.26
CA HIS A 439 -2.91 -2.94 -6.72
C HIS A 439 -4.31 -3.57 -6.61
N PRO A 440 -4.82 -3.80 -5.39
CA PRO A 440 -6.20 -4.22 -5.17
C PRO A 440 -7.10 -3.00 -5.25
N MET A 441 -7.78 -2.84 -6.40
CA MET A 441 -8.63 -1.69 -6.68
C MET A 441 -10.05 -1.94 -6.18
N HIS A 442 -10.51 -1.11 -5.26
CA HIS A 442 -11.84 -1.20 -4.64
C HIS A 442 -12.75 -0.06 -5.09
N LEU A 443 -14.02 -0.39 -5.37
CA LEU A 443 -15.07 0.57 -5.64
C LEU A 443 -16.13 0.51 -4.54
N HIS A 444 -16.28 1.59 -3.80
CA HIS A 444 -17.26 1.73 -2.74
C HIS A 444 -18.70 1.62 -3.29
N GLY A 445 -19.58 1.00 -2.53
CA GLY A 445 -21.03 0.94 -2.79
C GLY A 445 -21.45 0.14 -4.01
N HIS A 446 -20.54 -0.50 -4.72
CA HIS A 446 -20.83 -1.23 -5.95
C HIS A 446 -20.18 -2.61 -5.98
N PHE A 447 -20.89 -3.56 -6.60
CA PHE A 447 -20.26 -4.73 -7.18
C PHE A 447 -20.06 -4.49 -8.67
N PHE A 448 -18.95 -4.96 -9.18
CA PHE A 448 -18.65 -4.95 -10.62
C PHE A 448 -18.41 -6.36 -11.15
N ARG A 449 -18.76 -6.57 -12.39
CA ARG A 449 -18.42 -7.76 -13.13
C ARG A 449 -16.96 -7.67 -13.59
N VAL A 450 -16.18 -8.72 -13.38
CA VAL A 450 -14.85 -8.85 -14.00
C VAL A 450 -15.02 -9.58 -15.32
N LEU A 451 -14.66 -8.93 -16.43
CA LEU A 451 -14.84 -9.50 -17.77
C LEU A 451 -13.76 -10.55 -18.03
N ASN A 452 -14.02 -11.76 -17.61
CA ASN A 452 -13.05 -12.88 -17.61
C ASN A 452 -13.32 -13.96 -18.65
N GLY A 453 -14.20 -13.68 -19.61
CA GLY A 453 -14.57 -14.65 -20.67
C GLY A 453 -15.75 -15.57 -20.33
N GLN A 454 -16.33 -15.45 -19.13
CA GLN A 454 -17.50 -16.26 -18.71
C GLN A 454 -18.86 -15.67 -19.19
N GLY A 455 -18.83 -14.63 -20.02
CA GLY A 455 -20.03 -14.04 -20.62
C GLY A 455 -21.06 -13.58 -19.60
N ASP A 456 -22.28 -14.12 -19.68
CA ASP A 456 -23.39 -13.77 -18.76
C ASP A 456 -23.11 -14.11 -17.29
N TYR A 457 -22.13 -14.98 -17.03
CA TYR A 457 -21.78 -15.49 -15.70
C TYR A 457 -20.42 -14.95 -15.20
N ALA A 458 -20.00 -13.78 -15.70
CA ALA A 458 -18.80 -13.12 -15.20
C ALA A 458 -18.89 -12.90 -13.67
N PRO A 459 -17.83 -13.17 -12.88
CA PRO A 459 -17.89 -13.04 -11.43
C PRO A 459 -18.12 -11.60 -11.01
N LEU A 460 -18.91 -11.43 -9.96
CA LEU A 460 -19.07 -10.14 -9.26
C LEU A 460 -18.02 -10.02 -8.18
N LYS A 461 -17.34 -8.88 -8.16
CA LYS A 461 -16.34 -8.53 -7.16
C LYS A 461 -16.56 -7.09 -6.68
N ASN A 462 -15.97 -6.74 -5.56
CA ASN A 462 -15.84 -5.34 -5.10
C ASN A 462 -14.37 -4.91 -4.97
N VAL A 463 -13.42 -5.86 -5.07
CA VAL A 463 -11.98 -5.63 -5.16
C VAL A 463 -11.43 -6.32 -6.41
N LEU A 464 -10.67 -5.62 -7.22
CA LEU A 464 -9.95 -6.18 -8.37
C LEU A 464 -8.44 -6.04 -8.13
N ASP A 465 -7.75 -7.16 -7.88
CA ASP A 465 -6.29 -7.17 -7.80
C ASP A 465 -5.68 -7.21 -9.21
N ILE A 466 -4.85 -6.23 -9.53
CA ILE A 466 -4.21 -6.09 -10.85
C ILE A 466 -2.71 -6.23 -10.71
N MET A 467 -2.15 -7.26 -11.35
CA MET A 467 -0.71 -7.51 -11.38
C MET A 467 0.05 -6.45 -12.17
N PRO A 468 1.36 -6.29 -11.94
CA PRO A 468 2.21 -5.48 -12.81
C PRO A 468 2.05 -5.85 -14.29
N MET A 469 1.94 -4.84 -15.16
CA MET A 469 1.78 -4.96 -16.62
C MET A 469 0.46 -5.63 -17.09
N GLU A 470 -0.47 -5.87 -16.19
CA GLU A 470 -1.77 -6.47 -16.48
C GLU A 470 -2.81 -5.43 -16.88
N THR A 471 -3.73 -5.83 -17.77
CA THR A 471 -4.91 -5.03 -18.13
C THR A 471 -6.15 -5.85 -17.89
N ASP A 472 -7.00 -5.37 -17.01
CA ASP A 472 -8.29 -5.97 -16.73
C ASP A 472 -9.44 -5.01 -17.00
N THR A 473 -10.60 -5.58 -17.27
CA THR A 473 -11.82 -4.81 -17.53
C THR A 473 -12.90 -5.21 -16.54
N LEU A 474 -13.47 -4.21 -15.91
CA LEU A 474 -14.63 -4.36 -15.05
C LEU A 474 -15.79 -3.50 -15.54
N GLU A 475 -17.02 -3.90 -15.22
CA GLU A 475 -18.21 -3.12 -15.52
C GLU A 475 -19.30 -3.24 -14.47
N PHE A 476 -20.07 -2.17 -14.27
CA PHE A 476 -21.18 -2.13 -13.34
C PHE A 476 -22.33 -1.26 -13.87
N ALA A 477 -23.55 -1.54 -13.40
CA ALA A 477 -24.69 -0.67 -13.63
C ALA A 477 -24.67 0.46 -12.62
N ALA A 478 -24.77 1.70 -13.08
CA ALA A 478 -24.84 2.87 -12.24
C ALA A 478 -26.23 3.05 -11.63
N THR A 479 -26.48 2.47 -10.47
CA THR A 479 -27.78 2.42 -9.79
C THR A 479 -27.92 3.35 -8.60
N GLU A 480 -26.80 3.84 -8.09
CA GLU A 480 -26.70 4.56 -6.84
C GLU A 480 -26.87 6.07 -7.00
N SER A 481 -26.45 6.84 -6.01
CA SER A 481 -26.38 8.30 -5.99
C SER A 481 -25.25 8.76 -5.07
N GLY A 482 -24.80 10.01 -5.20
CA GLY A 482 -23.74 10.57 -4.36
C GLY A 482 -22.34 10.37 -4.93
N ASP A 483 -21.36 10.54 -4.07
CA ASP A 483 -19.94 10.39 -4.37
C ASP A 483 -19.43 9.05 -3.83
N TRP A 484 -18.62 8.35 -4.62
CA TRP A 484 -18.09 7.04 -4.26
C TRP A 484 -16.60 6.97 -4.53
N TRP A 485 -15.84 6.38 -3.59
CA TRP A 485 -14.40 6.25 -3.74
C TRP A 485 -14.06 5.02 -4.58
N PHE A 486 -13.14 5.20 -5.52
CA PHE A 486 -12.44 4.13 -6.23
C PHE A 486 -10.95 4.28 -5.95
N HIS A 487 -10.34 3.33 -5.23
CA HIS A 487 -8.97 3.46 -4.75
C HIS A 487 -8.23 2.12 -4.66
N CYS A 488 -6.91 2.19 -4.61
CA CYS A 488 -6.07 1.08 -4.21
C CYS A 488 -6.28 0.79 -2.71
N HIS A 489 -6.49 -0.45 -2.34
CA HIS A 489 -6.73 -0.82 -0.95
C HIS A 489 -5.46 -1.13 -0.15
N ILE A 490 -4.26 -1.04 -0.75
CA ILE A 490 -3.02 -0.91 0.03
C ILE A 490 -3.09 0.45 0.73
N LEU A 491 -3.17 0.44 2.07
CA LEU A 491 -3.43 1.63 2.88
C LEU A 491 -2.49 2.79 2.54
N TYR A 492 -1.19 2.52 2.49
CA TYR A 492 -0.18 3.56 2.21
C TYR A 492 -0.21 4.07 0.77
N HIS A 493 -0.65 3.26 -0.21
CA HIS A 493 -0.88 3.72 -1.58
C HIS A 493 -2.09 4.66 -1.67
N MET A 494 -3.18 4.32 -0.96
CA MET A 494 -4.36 5.17 -0.88
C MET A 494 -4.02 6.52 -0.23
N MET A 495 -3.34 6.50 0.91
CA MET A 495 -2.90 7.70 1.63
C MET A 495 -1.96 8.58 0.79
N SER A 496 -1.16 7.98 -0.09
CA SER A 496 -0.23 8.66 -1.00
C SER A 496 -0.85 9.01 -2.36
N GLY A 497 -2.20 8.92 -2.49
CA GLY A 497 -2.96 9.52 -3.58
C GLY A 497 -3.58 8.59 -4.61
N MET A 498 -3.46 7.24 -4.50
CA MET A 498 -4.01 6.31 -5.51
C MET A 498 -5.53 6.14 -5.36
N GLY A 499 -6.28 7.10 -5.86
CA GLY A 499 -7.74 7.07 -5.85
C GLY A 499 -8.39 8.00 -6.86
N ARG A 500 -9.70 7.80 -7.06
CA ARG A 500 -10.62 8.63 -7.86
C ARG A 500 -11.97 8.69 -7.16
N LEU A 501 -12.70 9.75 -7.42
CA LEU A 501 -14.07 9.91 -6.96
C LEU A 501 -15.02 9.78 -8.14
N PHE A 502 -15.89 8.78 -8.11
CA PHE A 502 -17.06 8.71 -8.98
C PHE A 502 -18.18 9.54 -8.37
N SER A 503 -18.84 10.36 -9.19
CA SER A 503 -19.92 11.25 -8.76
C SER A 503 -21.12 11.10 -9.65
N TYR A 504 -22.26 10.80 -9.07
CA TYR A 504 -23.52 10.67 -9.81
C TYR A 504 -24.13 12.04 -10.09
N GLU A 505 -24.34 12.35 -11.38
CA GLU A 505 -24.98 13.59 -11.80
C GLU A 505 -26.39 13.74 -11.22
N GLY A 506 -26.72 14.93 -10.74
CA GLY A 506 -28.05 15.21 -10.17
C GLY A 506 -28.32 14.55 -8.82
N SER A 507 -27.32 14.05 -8.13
CA SER A 507 -27.48 13.49 -6.80
C SER A 507 -28.00 14.54 -5.80
N PRO A 508 -28.89 14.16 -4.88
CA PRO A 508 -29.29 15.05 -3.79
C PRO A 508 -28.09 15.40 -2.89
N VAL A 509 -28.18 16.55 -2.25
CA VAL A 509 -27.18 16.94 -1.24
C VAL A 509 -27.16 15.91 -0.12
N ASN A 510 -25.97 15.44 0.22
CA ASN A 510 -25.80 14.49 1.31
C ASN A 510 -26.01 15.22 2.66
N PRO A 511 -27.00 14.84 3.47
CA PRO A 511 -27.30 15.53 4.74
C PRO A 511 -26.22 15.35 5.81
N GLU A 512 -25.36 14.32 5.68
CA GLU A 512 -24.23 14.08 6.58
C GLU A 512 -23.08 15.09 6.34
N ILE A 513 -23.04 15.72 5.17
CA ILE A 513 -21.96 16.61 4.75
C ILE A 513 -22.48 18.04 4.71
N GLY A 514 -22.14 18.85 5.71
CA GLY A 514 -22.66 20.21 5.83
C GLY A 514 -22.24 21.16 4.70
N ASP A 515 -20.92 21.31 4.48
CA ASP A 515 -20.32 22.11 3.39
C ASP A 515 -19.45 21.19 2.50
N PRO A 516 -19.95 20.76 1.34
CA PRO A 516 -19.23 19.81 0.49
C PRO A 516 -17.84 20.31 0.04
N VAL A 517 -17.66 21.63 -0.14
CA VAL A 517 -16.38 22.19 -0.57
C VAL A 517 -15.34 22.12 0.54
N LYS A 518 -15.74 22.43 1.78
CA LYS A 518 -14.85 22.31 2.94
C LYS A 518 -14.55 20.84 3.27
N ALA A 519 -15.57 19.99 3.21
CA ALA A 519 -15.44 18.57 3.45
C ALA A 519 -14.47 17.91 2.44
N LEU A 520 -14.63 18.21 1.16
CA LEU A 520 -13.75 17.68 0.11
C LEU A 520 -12.26 18.09 0.31
N LYS A 521 -11.99 19.29 0.87
CA LYS A 521 -10.63 19.68 1.24
C LYS A 521 -10.04 18.80 2.33
N LYS A 522 -10.87 18.26 3.23
CA LYS A 522 -10.45 17.31 4.27
C LYS A 522 -10.14 15.94 3.66
N VAL A 523 -10.98 15.45 2.73
CA VAL A 523 -10.72 14.22 1.96
C VAL A 523 -9.38 14.30 1.23
N TYR A 524 -9.05 15.47 0.67
CA TYR A 524 -7.80 15.70 -0.07
C TYR A 524 -6.61 16.06 0.83
N ALA A 525 -6.77 16.03 2.15
CA ALA A 525 -5.68 16.37 3.07
C ALA A 525 -4.61 15.28 3.13
N ASP A 526 -5.01 14.02 2.96
CA ASP A 526 -4.12 12.88 3.12
C ASP A 526 -2.97 12.88 2.10
N ASP A 527 -3.28 12.96 0.80
CA ASP A 527 -2.25 13.00 -0.25
C ASP A 527 -1.54 14.36 -0.39
N ARG A 528 -1.98 15.37 0.37
CA ARG A 528 -1.33 16.69 0.49
C ARG A 528 -0.55 16.88 1.78
N LYS A 529 -0.53 15.88 2.65
CA LYS A 529 0.20 15.90 3.91
C LYS A 529 1.69 16.15 3.66
N PHE A 530 2.26 17.04 4.44
CA PHE A 530 3.71 17.27 4.43
C PHE A 530 4.40 16.31 5.40
N HIS A 531 5.47 15.68 4.92
CA HIS A 531 6.33 14.80 5.69
C HIS A 531 7.63 15.53 5.99
N ALA A 532 8.02 15.52 7.26
CA ALA A 532 9.32 16.03 7.70
C ALA A 532 10.34 14.88 7.68
N MET A 533 11.45 15.08 7.01
CA MET A 533 12.55 14.13 6.87
C MET A 533 13.86 14.83 7.16
N ALA A 534 14.81 14.14 7.76
CA ALA A 534 16.10 14.72 8.10
C ALA A 534 17.23 13.69 7.99
N LYS A 535 18.39 14.15 7.57
CA LYS A 535 19.68 13.46 7.71
C LYS A 535 20.65 14.40 8.41
N LEU A 536 21.38 13.91 9.39
CA LEU A 536 22.40 14.64 10.12
C LEU A 536 23.66 13.78 10.21
N GLY A 537 24.69 14.14 9.48
CA GLY A 537 26.04 13.60 9.59
C GLY A 537 26.84 14.34 10.65
N LEU A 538 27.46 13.61 11.56
CA LEU A 538 28.41 14.08 12.56
C LEU A 538 29.73 13.33 12.33
N GLU A 539 30.70 13.99 11.77
CA GLU A 539 31.93 13.39 11.28
C GLU A 539 33.18 14.08 11.80
N SER A 540 34.31 13.42 11.69
CA SER A 540 35.61 13.92 12.23
C SER A 540 36.08 15.23 11.60
N ASN A 541 35.57 15.61 10.42
CA ASN A 541 35.87 16.84 9.70
C ASN A 541 34.78 17.91 9.82
N GLY A 542 33.61 17.57 10.38
CA GLY A 542 32.53 18.53 10.50
C GLY A 542 31.14 17.89 10.64
N SER A 543 30.14 18.61 10.16
CA SER A 543 28.75 18.15 10.07
C SER A 543 28.21 18.47 8.68
N ASP A 544 27.53 17.51 8.11
CA ASP A 544 26.69 17.69 6.93
C ASP A 544 25.25 17.26 7.23
N GLY A 545 24.31 17.73 6.45
CA GLY A 545 22.95 17.27 6.64
C GLY A 545 21.95 17.90 5.71
N GLU A 546 20.74 17.39 5.85
CA GLU A 546 19.59 17.78 5.05
C GLU A 546 18.32 17.75 5.91
N LEU A 547 17.51 18.78 5.79
CA LEU A 547 16.13 18.82 6.26
C LEU A 547 15.21 18.95 5.06
N GLN A 548 14.23 18.08 4.96
CA GLN A 548 13.20 18.14 3.93
C GLN A 548 11.82 18.21 4.56
N PHE A 549 10.98 19.08 4.02
CA PHE A 549 9.56 19.15 4.33
C PHE A 549 8.80 19.07 3.00
N ALA A 550 8.30 17.89 2.67
CA ALA A 550 7.80 17.59 1.33
C ALA A 550 6.42 16.92 1.36
N ASN A 551 5.63 17.19 0.33
CA ASN A 551 4.40 16.48 0.04
C ASN A 551 4.41 15.95 -1.41
N THR A 552 3.26 15.58 -1.92
CA THR A 552 3.07 15.05 -3.29
C THR A 552 3.75 15.90 -4.36
N ARG A 553 3.75 17.24 -4.25
CA ARG A 553 4.29 18.14 -5.30
C ARG A 553 5.30 19.16 -4.80
N TRP A 554 5.20 19.59 -3.56
CA TRP A 554 6.03 20.67 -3.03
C TRP A 554 7.10 20.12 -2.11
N GLN A 555 8.25 20.79 -2.12
CA GLN A 555 9.36 20.51 -1.21
C GLN A 555 10.01 21.79 -0.76
N LEU A 556 10.19 21.91 0.54
CA LEU A 556 11.12 22.84 1.19
C LEU A 556 12.31 22.02 1.68
N GLN A 557 13.51 22.41 1.34
CA GLN A 557 14.73 21.69 1.64
C GLN A 557 15.78 22.66 2.16
N ALA A 558 16.52 22.24 3.17
CA ALA A 558 17.71 22.94 3.65
C ALA A 558 18.84 21.91 3.76
N GLU A 559 19.95 22.19 3.08
CA GLU A 559 21.18 21.41 3.14
C GLU A 559 22.26 22.23 3.80
N TRP A 560 23.14 21.60 4.55
CA TRP A 560 24.30 22.28 5.13
C TRP A 560 25.53 21.38 5.13
N ARG A 561 26.69 22.07 5.12
CA ARG A 561 28.01 21.53 5.41
C ARG A 561 28.73 22.52 6.30
N ILE A 562 29.22 22.07 7.44
CA ILE A 562 29.86 22.90 8.45
C ILE A 562 31.16 22.24 8.85
N GLY A 563 32.30 22.84 8.49
CA GLY A 563 33.62 22.37 8.86
C GLY A 563 34.01 22.78 10.27
N LEU A 564 35.01 22.11 10.85
CA LEU A 564 35.49 22.38 12.20
C LEU A 564 36.47 23.56 12.25
N THR A 565 37.01 23.99 11.13
CA THR A 565 38.00 25.08 11.04
C THR A 565 37.48 26.21 10.15
N LYS A 566 38.12 27.38 10.23
CA LYS A 566 37.77 28.52 9.38
C LYS A 566 38.13 28.29 7.91
N GLU A 567 39.12 27.46 7.66
CA GLU A 567 39.55 27.05 6.34
C GLU A 567 38.53 26.12 5.67
N ASN A 568 37.86 25.25 6.46
CA ASN A 568 36.77 24.42 5.98
C ASN A 568 35.46 25.21 5.77
N GLY A 569 35.18 26.19 6.65
CA GLY A 569 34.07 27.11 6.55
C GLY A 569 32.70 26.44 6.75
N TYR A 570 31.68 27.05 6.15
CA TYR A 570 30.32 26.51 6.12
C TYR A 570 29.60 26.84 4.80
N GLU A 571 28.67 26.01 4.47
CA GLU A 571 27.74 26.18 3.36
C GLU A 571 26.33 25.82 3.81
N THR A 572 25.34 26.57 3.36
CA THR A 572 23.91 26.28 3.57
C THR A 572 23.13 26.67 2.33
N GLU A 573 22.37 25.71 1.78
CA GLU A 573 21.46 25.95 0.68
C GLU A 573 20.03 25.73 1.17
N ILE A 574 19.12 26.66 0.88
CA ILE A 574 17.69 26.54 1.22
C ILE A 574 16.89 26.68 -0.05
N HIS A 575 16.11 25.68 -0.38
CA HIS A 575 15.33 25.61 -1.59
C HIS A 575 13.85 25.43 -1.29
N ALA A 576 12.98 26.14 -2.01
CA ALA A 576 11.56 25.88 -2.07
C ALA A 576 11.16 25.62 -3.53
N GLY A 577 10.55 24.49 -3.80
CA GLY A 577 10.28 24.11 -5.18
C GLY A 577 9.12 23.15 -5.35
N ARG A 578 8.90 22.81 -6.61
CA ARG A 578 7.80 21.96 -7.03
C ARG A 578 8.28 20.90 -8.01
N TYR A 579 7.79 19.68 -7.80
CA TYR A 579 7.96 18.58 -8.75
C TYR A 579 6.97 18.71 -9.92
N LEU A 580 7.51 18.60 -11.12
CA LEU A 580 6.82 18.81 -12.38
C LEU A 580 6.80 17.52 -13.23
N GLY A 581 5.86 17.44 -14.17
CA GLY A 581 5.70 16.31 -15.07
C GLY A 581 4.94 15.14 -14.45
N LYS A 582 4.61 14.16 -15.31
CA LYS A 582 3.78 13.01 -14.95
C LYS A 582 4.44 12.10 -13.90
N MET A 583 5.72 11.79 -14.10
CA MET A 583 6.51 10.92 -13.21
C MET A 583 7.33 11.71 -12.18
N GLN A 584 7.19 13.04 -12.12
CA GLN A 584 7.84 13.90 -11.14
C GLN A 584 9.39 13.77 -11.12
N TRP A 585 10.00 13.55 -12.28
CA TRP A 585 11.46 13.49 -12.40
C TRP A 585 12.12 14.88 -12.42
N LEU A 586 11.35 15.95 -12.66
CA LEU A 586 11.82 17.34 -12.70
C LEU A 586 11.39 18.07 -11.44
N TYR A 587 12.35 18.58 -10.69
CA TYR A 587 12.15 19.46 -9.54
C TYR A 587 12.64 20.86 -9.91
N ALA A 588 11.75 21.85 -9.95
CA ALA A 588 12.07 23.25 -10.19
C ALA A 588 11.95 24.03 -8.89
N TYR A 589 12.95 24.85 -8.57
CA TYR A 589 13.04 25.53 -7.28
C TYR A 589 13.61 26.96 -7.38
N ALA A 590 13.38 27.72 -6.33
CA ALA A 590 14.07 28.98 -6.02
C ALA A 590 14.61 28.88 -4.59
N GLY A 591 15.69 29.60 -4.31
CA GLY A 591 16.29 29.50 -2.99
C GLY A 591 17.46 30.44 -2.75
N PHE A 592 18.15 30.19 -1.66
CA PHE A 592 19.33 30.95 -1.23
C PHE A 592 20.51 30.00 -1.03
N ASP A 593 21.68 30.47 -1.42
CA ASP A 593 22.98 29.82 -1.16
C ASP A 593 23.85 30.77 -0.34
N ILE A 594 24.26 30.29 0.83
CA ILE A 594 25.08 31.03 1.77
C ILE A 594 26.33 30.20 2.03
N ARG A 595 27.51 30.79 1.74
CA ARG A 595 28.82 30.16 1.98
C ARG A 595 29.78 31.12 2.63
N HIS A 596 30.63 30.60 3.47
CA HIS A 596 31.78 31.29 3.99
C HIS A 596 32.91 30.30 4.24
N ARG A 597 34.08 30.60 3.62
CA ARG A 597 35.33 29.86 3.79
C ARG A 597 36.51 30.81 3.69
N LYS A 598 37.50 30.66 4.57
CA LYS A 598 38.72 31.43 4.46
C LYS A 598 39.59 30.85 3.33
N MET A 599 39.78 31.62 2.27
CA MET A 599 40.62 31.24 1.12
C MET A 599 41.84 32.15 1.06
N GLU A 600 43.01 31.58 0.73
CA GLU A 600 44.23 32.35 0.54
C GLU A 600 44.29 33.00 -0.85
N GLU A 601 43.78 32.29 -1.87
CA GLU A 601 43.68 32.79 -3.25
C GLU A 601 42.31 32.46 -3.86
N PRO A 602 41.75 33.32 -4.74
CA PRO A 602 40.50 33.06 -5.41
C PRO A 602 40.61 31.86 -6.37
N GLU A 603 39.80 30.85 -6.17
CA GLU A 603 39.69 29.73 -7.12
C GLU A 603 38.78 30.10 -8.31
N LYS A 604 39.01 29.46 -9.45
CA LYS A 604 38.15 29.57 -10.63
C LYS A 604 37.33 28.31 -10.82
N ASP A 605 36.06 28.50 -11.15
CA ASP A 605 35.16 27.42 -11.57
C ASP A 605 35.61 26.81 -12.92
N LEU A 606 34.87 25.80 -13.43
CA LEU A 606 35.17 25.18 -14.72
C LEU A 606 34.94 26.11 -15.92
N PHE A 607 34.19 27.17 -15.75
CA PHE A 607 33.93 28.18 -16.79
C PHE A 607 34.93 29.35 -16.74
N GLY A 608 35.87 29.34 -15.79
CA GLY A 608 36.88 30.36 -15.62
C GLY A 608 36.45 31.58 -14.79
N ASN A 609 35.25 31.58 -14.21
CA ASN A 609 34.78 32.63 -13.32
C ASN A 609 35.39 32.49 -11.94
N ILE A 610 35.60 33.61 -11.24
CA ILE A 610 36.09 33.60 -9.86
C ILE A 610 35.03 32.92 -8.97
N ASN A 611 35.46 31.93 -8.23
CA ASN A 611 34.63 31.23 -7.25
C ASN A 611 34.46 32.12 -6.00
N THR A 612 33.23 32.30 -5.52
CA THR A 612 32.91 33.12 -4.34
C THR A 612 32.70 32.28 -3.08
N LYS A 613 33.46 31.20 -2.92
CA LYS A 613 33.37 30.31 -1.73
C LYS A 613 33.81 31.03 -0.45
N ASP A 614 34.59 32.06 -0.54
CA ASP A 614 35.05 32.90 0.58
C ASP A 614 33.92 33.73 1.24
N ASP A 615 32.98 34.26 0.46
CA ASP A 615 31.74 34.88 0.96
C ASP A 615 30.69 34.91 -0.15
N ARG A 616 29.73 34.02 -0.07
CA ARG A 616 28.62 33.93 -1.03
C ARG A 616 27.30 34.09 -0.31
N LYS A 617 26.46 35.01 -0.77
CA LYS A 617 25.07 35.20 -0.31
C LYS A 617 24.22 35.56 -1.53
N VAL A 618 23.72 34.52 -2.21
CA VAL A 618 23.02 34.69 -3.47
C VAL A 618 21.64 34.09 -3.41
N PHE A 619 20.70 34.75 -4.11
CA PHE A 619 19.45 34.12 -4.48
C PHE A 619 19.66 33.32 -5.76
N CYS A 620 19.05 32.15 -5.85
CA CYS A 620 19.19 31.29 -7.01
C CYS A 620 17.82 30.72 -7.47
N ILE A 621 17.76 30.42 -8.76
CA ILE A 621 16.72 29.62 -9.36
C ILE A 621 17.38 28.41 -10.01
N GLY A 622 16.72 27.26 -9.94
CA GLY A 622 17.30 26.05 -10.48
C GLY A 622 16.28 24.98 -10.81
N ALA A 623 16.81 23.95 -11.43
CA ALA A 623 16.06 22.73 -11.69
C ALA A 623 16.96 21.51 -11.52
N GLU A 624 16.40 20.44 -11.00
CA GLU A 624 17.05 19.14 -10.88
C GLU A 624 16.21 18.10 -11.65
N TYR A 625 16.87 17.29 -12.45
CA TYR A 625 16.23 16.22 -13.19
C TYR A 625 16.87 14.87 -12.87
N THR A 626 16.03 13.88 -12.52
CA THR A 626 16.50 12.52 -12.29
C THR A 626 16.72 11.81 -13.62
N LEU A 627 17.98 11.61 -13.97
CA LEU A 627 18.43 10.88 -15.17
C LEU A 627 18.27 9.36 -15.00
N PRO A 628 18.43 8.55 -16.09
CA PRO A 628 18.71 7.13 -15.98
C PRO A 628 19.80 6.83 -14.96
N MET A 629 19.80 5.64 -14.38
CA MET A 629 20.68 5.24 -13.27
C MET A 629 20.40 6.04 -11.98
N LEU A 630 19.23 6.73 -11.90
CA LEU A 630 18.84 7.56 -10.75
C LEU A 630 19.86 8.65 -10.37
N VAL A 631 20.66 9.08 -11.33
CA VAL A 631 21.58 10.21 -11.16
C VAL A 631 20.78 11.50 -11.23
N LYS A 632 20.95 12.38 -10.26
CA LYS A 632 20.37 13.71 -10.25
C LYS A 632 21.29 14.67 -11.01
N ALA A 633 20.76 15.35 -12.02
CA ALA A 633 21.43 16.40 -12.75
C ALA A 633 20.78 17.75 -12.42
N GLY A 634 21.51 18.64 -11.81
CA GLY A 634 21.07 19.97 -11.39
C GLY A 634 21.67 21.07 -12.26
N ALA A 635 20.90 22.11 -12.53
CA ALA A 635 21.34 23.36 -13.11
C ALA A 635 20.80 24.52 -12.29
N ARG A 636 21.65 25.43 -11.84
CA ARG A 636 21.30 26.56 -10.99
C ARG A 636 21.94 27.85 -11.53
N PHE A 637 21.16 28.90 -11.58
CA PHE A 637 21.62 30.25 -11.92
C PHE A 637 21.36 31.19 -10.73
N ASP A 638 22.33 32.02 -10.41
CA ASP A 638 22.28 32.88 -9.24
C ASP A 638 22.34 34.39 -9.56
N THR A 639 22.16 35.22 -8.55
CA THR A 639 22.19 36.71 -8.67
C THR A 639 23.55 37.29 -9.02
N ASP A 640 24.63 36.51 -8.89
CA ASP A 640 25.98 36.88 -9.37
C ASP A 640 26.20 36.52 -10.86
N CYS A 641 25.10 36.18 -11.56
CA CYS A 641 25.10 35.73 -12.96
C CYS A 641 25.97 34.50 -13.22
N LYS A 642 26.06 33.58 -12.24
CA LYS A 642 26.81 32.32 -12.35
C LYS A 642 25.91 31.15 -12.59
N LEU A 643 26.36 30.23 -13.46
CA LEU A 643 25.74 28.95 -13.72
C LEU A 643 26.50 27.84 -12.99
N ARG A 644 25.84 27.11 -12.10
CA ARG A 644 26.35 25.86 -11.51
C ARG A 644 25.61 24.66 -12.08
N LEU A 645 26.37 23.73 -12.62
CA LEU A 645 25.87 22.42 -13.02
C LEU A 645 26.34 21.37 -12.01
N GLN A 646 25.49 20.44 -11.63
CA GLN A 646 25.80 19.41 -10.65
C GLN A 646 25.29 18.05 -11.12
N LEU A 647 26.08 17.01 -10.83
CA LEU A 647 25.68 15.62 -10.95
C LEU A 647 25.92 14.92 -9.62
N GLY A 648 24.97 14.08 -9.20
CA GLY A 648 25.15 13.31 -7.98
C GLY A 648 24.17 12.14 -7.89
N ARG A 649 24.49 11.22 -7.04
CA ARG A 649 23.58 10.16 -6.64
C ARG A 649 23.89 9.73 -5.21
N GLU A 650 22.85 9.63 -4.42
CA GLU A 650 22.90 9.07 -3.07
C GLU A 650 22.38 7.63 -3.07
N ASP A 651 22.77 6.90 -2.01
CA ASP A 651 22.23 5.59 -1.68
C ASP A 651 22.31 4.53 -2.79
N VAL A 652 23.40 4.54 -3.59
CA VAL A 652 23.70 3.44 -4.52
C VAL A 652 23.89 2.14 -3.72
N PRO A 653 23.05 1.11 -3.91
CA PRO A 653 23.09 -0.09 -3.09
C PRO A 653 24.26 -1.01 -3.48
N VAL A 654 25.43 -0.82 -2.87
CA VAL A 654 26.62 -1.64 -3.12
C VAL A 654 26.43 -3.07 -2.58
N SER A 655 25.96 -3.16 -1.32
CA SER A 655 25.57 -4.43 -0.70
C SER A 655 24.26 -4.23 0.07
N LYS A 656 23.79 -5.28 0.74
CA LYS A 656 22.56 -5.25 1.53
C LYS A 656 22.45 -4.05 2.49
N ARG A 657 23.58 -3.61 3.08
CA ARG A 657 23.62 -2.48 4.03
C ARG A 657 24.57 -1.35 3.64
N LEU A 658 25.48 -1.59 2.69
CA LEU A 658 26.45 -0.60 2.25
C LEU A 658 25.90 0.22 1.09
N ARG A 659 25.94 1.53 1.25
CA ARG A 659 25.52 2.53 0.25
C ARG A 659 26.72 3.34 -0.20
N PHE A 660 26.77 3.69 -1.47
CA PHE A 660 27.76 4.56 -2.05
C PHE A 660 27.09 5.86 -2.48
N ASN A 661 27.75 6.99 -2.23
CA ASN A 661 27.27 8.33 -2.55
C ASN A 661 28.36 9.06 -3.35
N PHE A 662 27.94 9.86 -4.32
CA PHE A 662 28.86 10.76 -5.03
C PHE A 662 28.15 12.02 -5.48
N MET A 663 28.90 13.11 -5.57
CA MET A 663 28.49 14.39 -6.14
C MET A 663 29.68 15.06 -6.79
N ALA A 664 29.45 15.78 -7.89
CA ALA A 664 30.42 16.68 -8.50
C ALA A 664 29.69 17.85 -9.17
N ASN A 665 30.31 19.04 -9.15
CA ASN A 665 29.73 20.23 -9.76
C ASN A 665 30.78 21.09 -10.48
N THR A 666 30.34 22.14 -11.16
CA THR A 666 31.19 23.05 -11.94
C THR A 666 31.98 24.00 -11.10
N ASP A 667 31.69 24.17 -9.82
CA ASP A 667 32.51 24.92 -8.85
C ASP A 667 33.75 24.13 -8.40
N LYS A 668 34.04 22.97 -9.06
CA LYS A 668 35.10 22.00 -8.76
C LYS A 668 34.95 21.32 -7.41
N GLU A 669 33.73 21.30 -6.90
CA GLU A 669 33.41 20.51 -5.71
C GLU A 669 33.06 19.09 -6.09
N TYR A 670 33.57 18.16 -5.32
CA TYR A 670 33.21 16.75 -5.44
C TYR A 670 33.23 16.08 -4.08
N MET A 671 32.34 15.13 -3.94
CA MET A 671 32.23 14.29 -2.75
C MET A 671 32.05 12.82 -3.19
N VAL A 672 32.74 11.93 -2.50
CA VAL A 672 32.54 10.48 -2.59
C VAL A 672 32.50 9.90 -1.19
N GLY A 673 31.56 9.01 -0.94
CA GLY A 673 31.38 8.46 0.39
C GLY A 673 30.70 7.12 0.44
N PHE A 674 30.81 6.49 1.59
CA PHE A 674 30.12 5.25 1.92
C PHE A 674 29.33 5.42 3.20
N ARG A 675 28.15 4.78 3.23
CA ARG A 675 27.28 4.75 4.39
C ARG A 675 26.85 3.31 4.65
N TYR A 676 27.09 2.83 5.88
CA TYR A 676 26.68 1.50 6.32
C TYR A 676 25.45 1.62 7.24
N VAL A 677 24.30 1.13 6.81
CA VAL A 677 23.02 1.19 7.53
C VAL A 677 23.03 0.21 8.70
N VAL A 678 23.08 0.74 9.93
CA VAL A 678 23.05 -0.07 11.17
C VAL A 678 21.60 -0.32 11.60
N THR A 679 20.81 0.75 11.74
CA THR A 679 19.38 0.72 12.08
C THR A 679 18.59 1.62 11.12
N LYS A 680 17.30 1.73 11.31
CA LYS A 680 16.43 2.70 10.61
C LYS A 680 16.95 4.15 10.76
N TYR A 681 17.49 4.46 11.93
CA TYR A 681 17.84 5.82 12.32
C TYR A 681 19.34 6.11 12.34
N ILE A 682 20.19 5.09 12.34
CA ILE A 682 21.65 5.24 12.53
C ILE A 682 22.41 4.49 11.44
N SER A 683 23.34 5.18 10.83
CA SER A 683 24.33 4.63 9.89
C SER A 683 25.73 5.06 10.31
N LEU A 684 26.74 4.25 9.96
CA LEU A 684 28.14 4.68 9.97
C LEU A 684 28.47 5.28 8.62
N SER A 685 29.10 6.43 8.59
CA SER A 685 29.46 7.16 7.36
C SER A 685 30.94 7.45 7.28
N THR A 686 31.43 7.50 6.06
CA THR A 686 32.73 8.05 5.73
C THR A 686 32.65 8.67 4.34
N HIS A 687 33.21 9.86 4.20
CA HIS A 687 33.30 10.52 2.90
C HIS A 687 34.59 11.31 2.74
N TYR A 688 34.95 11.53 1.51
CA TYR A 688 35.93 12.55 1.12
C TYR A 688 35.20 13.68 0.40
N ASP A 689 35.33 14.86 0.93
CA ASP A 689 34.79 16.09 0.35
C ASP A 689 35.97 17.00 -0.06
N SER A 690 35.87 17.63 -1.25
CA SER A 690 36.93 18.48 -1.78
C SER A 690 37.26 19.68 -0.90
N ASP A 691 36.31 20.18 -0.13
CA ASP A 691 36.43 21.33 0.72
C ASP A 691 36.80 21.01 2.17
N MET A 692 36.31 19.84 2.68
CA MET A 692 36.49 19.44 4.08
C MET A 692 37.45 18.27 4.28
N GLY A 693 37.88 17.61 3.20
CA GLY A 693 38.76 16.44 3.27
C GLY A 693 38.04 15.15 3.72
N LEU A 694 38.82 14.25 4.31
CA LEU A 694 38.30 12.94 4.76
C LEU A 694 37.56 13.08 6.09
N GLY A 695 36.33 12.65 6.12
CA GLY A 695 35.47 12.54 7.29
C GLY A 695 35.05 11.09 7.57
N ALA A 696 34.85 10.77 8.83
CA ALA A 696 34.25 9.53 9.27
C ALA A 696 33.43 9.77 10.55
N GLY A 697 32.26 9.14 10.64
CA GLY A 697 31.38 9.37 11.77
C GLY A 697 30.07 8.60 11.69
N ILE A 698 29.01 9.22 12.13
CA ILE A 698 27.67 8.67 12.15
C ILE A 698 26.69 9.56 11.38
N THR A 699 25.75 8.96 10.69
CA THR A 699 24.59 9.67 10.10
C THR A 699 23.34 9.26 10.84
N ILE A 700 22.60 10.23 11.35
CA ILE A 700 21.27 10.07 11.94
C ILE A 700 20.24 10.38 10.85
N THR A 701 19.28 9.51 10.65
CA THR A 701 18.19 9.66 9.67
C THR A 701 16.84 9.67 10.40
N TYR A 702 15.99 10.66 10.09
CA TYR A 702 14.66 10.78 10.63
C TYR A 702 13.61 10.83 9.53
#